data_7398fed4ab49775d08b69ac97d1a365e
#
_entry.id   7398fed4ab49775d08b69ac97d1a365e
#
_cell.length_a   1.000
_cell.length_b   1.000
_cell.length_c   1.000
_cell.angle_alpha   90.00
_cell.angle_beta   90.00
_cell.angle_gamma   90.00
#
_symmetry.space_group_name_H-M   'P 1'
#
loop_
_entity.id
_entity.type
_entity.pdbx_description
1 polymer ?
#
loop_
_entity_poly.entity_id
_entity_poly.type
_entity_poly.pdbx_seq_one_letter_code
_entity_poly.pdbx_strand_id
1 'polypeptide(L)'
;MTSNRSDVRRRAALAAGRIGNEESVPELTKLLQKDINVDVRSMAAFAMGESESEAGTNALLAVINSSVPGEVRARAIEALGKIAAALPKEQETRARELGAAVLEALKFESGLRSAPNRLTILLGLTAALRAKPANAGPVIARFLGYADPRIRIDAANTLARLRLKDGNEQLRKLLTADVDPIVRANAARVLGATEEKPAFDSLLDRALNDNDARVRVSAIRALGSLKDARAADSLLKRGVVLAQSDLRERSAETNEVLEIANTLGRLLQAKEDKNTLDWLRKLRETFDHMAPEVEIAFARISPEAYLAEFGNEASAKRKVQEILLLNWRAGSCLAQGFGEIGTLPESVKNRTVHMGAAETLLRAMLNYRNSGLNINTLVAVHSEYAIPDVLRALAAFKSKDLGEVLRSQLSESDVIIRATAAELLGDLPSEANTRALQEALPRAMKDELNDAALAILDSLGKQKTPAANEIIKSALDSRDHLLRRKAVTVLKANGAGDFSSRIGTVQTRNTVADYKRALARIGMSVQAVVDTTKGPFTVELLPGEAPLNVDNFVQLANRGYFNGFTFHRVVPNFVVQDGDPRGDGNGGPGYQIRCEINEVPYDRSAVGMALSGKDTGGSQWFVTHSPQPHLDGGYTVFGHVVAGMEVVDRIVRGDVIRSIVIIQSTNRSRKR
;
A
#
# COMPACT_ATOMS: atom_id res chain seq x y z
N MET A 1 28.85 -9.68 17.20
CA MET A 1 29.06 -8.23 17.35
C MET A 1 30.46 -7.84 17.87
N THR A 2 31.26 -8.80 18.27
CA THR A 2 32.62 -8.57 18.86
C THR A 2 33.80 -8.67 17.87
N SER A 3 33.52 -8.77 16.54
CA SER A 3 34.55 -8.88 15.51
C SER A 3 35.44 -7.61 15.48
N ASN A 4 36.75 -7.77 15.23
CA ASN A 4 37.68 -6.65 15.03
C ASN A 4 37.33 -5.85 13.74
N ARG A 5 36.64 -6.44 12.75
CA ARG A 5 36.25 -5.83 11.51
C ARG A 5 34.94 -5.06 11.68
N SER A 6 34.91 -3.77 11.34
CA SER A 6 33.73 -2.89 11.44
C SER A 6 32.61 -3.31 10.50
N ASP A 7 32.92 -3.73 9.27
CA ASP A 7 31.94 -4.22 8.30
C ASP A 7 31.19 -5.47 8.81
N VAL A 8 31.88 -6.35 9.51
CA VAL A 8 31.26 -7.54 10.15
C VAL A 8 30.35 -7.11 11.32
N ARG A 9 30.81 -6.17 12.17
CA ARG A 9 29.99 -5.68 13.28
C ARG A 9 28.73 -4.95 12.77
N ARG A 10 28.87 -4.12 11.71
CA ARG A 10 27.73 -3.43 11.06
C ARG A 10 26.72 -4.44 10.52
N ARG A 11 27.16 -5.47 9.80
CA ARG A 11 26.26 -6.52 9.27
C ARG A 11 25.61 -7.36 10.39
N ALA A 12 26.35 -7.63 11.47
CA ALA A 12 25.80 -8.33 12.63
C ALA A 12 24.70 -7.49 13.33
N ALA A 13 24.90 -6.18 13.46
CA ALA A 13 23.87 -5.27 13.99
C ALA A 13 22.62 -5.26 13.11
N LEU A 14 22.78 -5.13 11.77
CA LEU A 14 21.66 -5.18 10.83
C LEU A 14 20.91 -6.52 10.93
N ALA A 15 21.62 -7.64 11.00
CA ALA A 15 21.00 -8.96 11.14
C ALA A 15 20.19 -9.08 12.44
N ALA A 16 20.73 -8.56 13.56
CA ALA A 16 20.02 -8.56 14.85
C ALA A 16 18.71 -7.76 14.78
N GLY A 17 18.72 -6.56 14.16
CA GLY A 17 17.52 -5.77 13.95
C GLY A 17 16.49 -6.50 13.08
N ARG A 18 16.90 -7.09 11.97
CA ARG A 18 16.02 -7.87 11.07
C ARG A 18 15.41 -9.10 11.75
N ILE A 19 16.15 -9.75 12.66
CA ILE A 19 15.63 -10.85 13.49
C ILE A 19 14.61 -10.31 14.48
N GLY A 20 14.83 -9.12 15.04
CA GLY A 20 13.90 -8.45 15.95
C GLY A 20 13.79 -9.11 17.32
N ASN A 21 14.85 -9.84 17.77
CA ASN A 21 14.86 -10.42 19.11
C ASN A 21 15.34 -9.38 20.13
N GLU A 22 14.50 -9.12 21.14
CA GLU A 22 14.79 -8.20 22.24
C GLU A 22 16.09 -8.52 23.00
N GLU A 23 16.49 -9.80 23.08
CA GLU A 23 17.73 -10.25 23.70
C GLU A 23 18.99 -9.64 23.02
N SER A 24 18.86 -9.15 21.78
CA SER A 24 19.96 -8.47 21.09
C SER A 24 20.15 -7.00 21.50
N VAL A 25 19.15 -6.39 22.14
CA VAL A 25 19.16 -4.95 22.47
C VAL A 25 20.34 -4.55 23.38
N PRO A 26 20.74 -5.31 24.43
CA PRO A 26 21.92 -4.96 25.21
C PRO A 26 23.22 -4.87 24.41
N GLU A 27 23.44 -5.78 23.46
CA GLU A 27 24.63 -5.75 22.60
C GLU A 27 24.57 -4.63 21.55
N LEU A 28 23.40 -4.36 20.99
CA LEU A 28 23.16 -3.20 20.11
C LEU A 28 23.42 -1.88 20.86
N THR A 29 22.99 -1.78 22.12
CA THR A 29 23.26 -0.62 22.99
C THR A 29 24.77 -0.41 23.20
N LYS A 30 25.55 -1.47 23.43
CA LYS A 30 27.01 -1.36 23.54
C LYS A 30 27.64 -0.85 22.26
N LEU A 31 27.22 -1.34 21.09
CA LEU A 31 27.69 -0.85 19.79
C LEU A 31 27.34 0.63 19.61
N LEU A 32 26.09 1.02 19.86
CA LEU A 32 25.62 2.39 19.72
C LEU A 32 26.45 3.38 20.56
N GLN A 33 26.76 3.02 21.80
CA GLN A 33 27.43 3.91 22.76
C GLN A 33 28.95 3.91 22.62
N LYS A 34 29.58 2.77 22.29
CA LYS A 34 31.00 2.54 22.49
C LYS A 34 31.80 2.19 21.23
N ASP A 35 31.14 1.84 20.09
CA ASP A 35 31.89 1.49 18.88
C ASP A 35 32.67 2.73 18.35
N ILE A 36 33.90 2.50 17.94
CA ILE A 36 34.74 3.56 17.38
C ILE A 36 34.30 3.97 15.95
N ASN A 37 33.62 3.07 15.23
CA ASN A 37 33.19 3.30 13.86
C ASN A 37 31.77 3.87 13.83
N VAL A 38 31.61 5.01 13.16
CA VAL A 38 30.33 5.75 13.06
C VAL A 38 29.25 4.93 12.37
N ASP A 39 29.60 4.19 11.30
CA ASP A 39 28.63 3.36 10.54
C ASP A 39 28.09 2.20 11.39
N VAL A 40 28.93 1.64 12.29
CA VAL A 40 28.49 0.60 13.23
C VAL A 40 27.52 1.18 14.26
N ARG A 41 27.83 2.37 14.79
CA ARG A 41 26.95 3.07 15.73
C ARG A 41 25.62 3.44 15.08
N SER A 42 25.65 3.96 13.86
CA SER A 42 24.49 4.30 13.06
C SER A 42 23.61 3.07 12.81
N MET A 43 24.23 1.95 12.37
CA MET A 43 23.52 0.70 12.14
C MET A 43 22.94 0.09 13.43
N ALA A 44 23.64 0.25 14.57
CA ALA A 44 23.10 -0.21 15.84
C ALA A 44 21.82 0.55 16.24
N ALA A 45 21.81 1.89 16.04
CA ALA A 45 20.59 2.69 16.24
C ALA A 45 19.45 2.23 15.32
N PHE A 46 19.72 2.04 14.02
CA PHE A 46 18.75 1.51 13.05
C PHE A 46 18.19 0.16 13.50
N ALA A 47 19.07 -0.78 13.88
CA ALA A 47 18.72 -2.13 14.31
C ALA A 47 17.84 -2.12 15.60
N MET A 48 18.11 -1.20 16.53
CA MET A 48 17.28 -1.02 17.72
C MET A 48 15.87 -0.56 17.34
N GLY A 49 15.73 0.28 16.32
CA GLY A 49 14.42 0.65 15.76
C GLY A 49 13.68 -0.52 15.14
N GLU A 50 14.39 -1.42 14.44
CA GLU A 50 13.80 -2.62 13.83
C GLU A 50 13.37 -3.67 14.88
N SER A 51 13.98 -3.68 16.06
CA SER A 51 13.56 -4.56 17.15
C SER A 51 12.24 -4.15 17.79
N GLU A 52 11.81 -2.89 17.60
CA GLU A 52 10.58 -2.31 18.15
C GLU A 52 10.45 -2.48 19.68
N SER A 53 11.59 -2.71 20.37
CA SER A 53 11.62 -2.95 21.82
C SER A 53 11.82 -1.65 22.63
N GLU A 54 11.02 -1.48 23.68
CA GLU A 54 11.15 -0.36 24.64
C GLU A 54 12.49 -0.38 25.37
N ALA A 55 13.11 -1.53 25.58
CA ALA A 55 14.33 -1.71 26.35
C ALA A 55 15.53 -0.85 25.85
N GLY A 56 15.56 -0.51 24.53
CA GLY A 56 16.60 0.32 23.93
C GLY A 56 16.40 1.82 24.02
N THR A 57 15.22 2.29 24.42
CA THR A 57 14.81 3.69 24.24
C THR A 57 15.66 4.68 25.05
N ASN A 58 16.06 4.34 26.28
CA ASN A 58 16.87 5.23 27.11
C ASN A 58 18.27 5.48 26.51
N ALA A 59 18.87 4.48 25.87
CA ALA A 59 20.15 4.63 25.17
C ALA A 59 20.01 5.52 23.93
N LEU A 60 18.93 5.38 23.16
CA LEU A 60 18.63 6.23 22.01
C LEU A 60 18.37 7.68 22.43
N LEU A 61 17.59 7.91 23.52
CA LEU A 61 17.35 9.25 24.08
C LEU A 61 18.66 9.91 24.53
N ALA A 62 19.55 9.16 25.18
CA ALA A 62 20.86 9.68 25.59
C ALA A 62 21.71 10.11 24.37
N VAL A 63 21.65 9.36 23.29
CA VAL A 63 22.37 9.66 22.03
C VAL A 63 21.84 10.94 21.37
N ILE A 64 20.54 11.13 21.24
CA ILE A 64 19.99 12.32 20.58
C ILE A 64 20.29 13.61 21.36
N ASN A 65 20.48 13.52 22.66
CA ASN A 65 20.79 14.64 23.57
C ASN A 65 22.30 14.86 23.76
N SER A 66 23.15 14.09 23.10
CA SER A 66 24.59 14.17 23.25
C SER A 66 25.29 14.71 21.99
N SER A 67 26.57 15.08 22.12
CA SER A 67 27.40 15.46 20.96
C SER A 67 27.89 14.21 20.23
N VAL A 68 27.11 13.75 19.24
CA VAL A 68 27.41 12.60 18.39
C VAL A 68 27.39 13.00 16.91
N PRO A 69 28.00 12.20 16.02
CA PRO A 69 27.90 12.41 14.58
C PRO A 69 26.43 12.47 14.14
N GLY A 70 26.11 13.37 13.19
CA GLY A 70 24.74 13.63 12.74
C GLY A 70 24.02 12.38 12.22
N GLU A 71 24.72 11.46 11.58
CA GLU A 71 24.20 10.18 11.08
C GLU A 71 23.70 9.28 12.22
N VAL A 72 24.46 9.18 13.31
CA VAL A 72 24.07 8.40 14.49
C VAL A 72 22.84 9.01 15.16
N ARG A 73 22.81 10.36 15.29
CA ARG A 73 21.66 11.08 15.82
C ARG A 73 20.41 10.86 14.96
N ALA A 74 20.54 10.99 13.66
CA ALA A 74 19.45 10.82 12.71
C ALA A 74 18.81 9.42 12.80
N ARG A 75 19.64 8.37 12.86
CA ARG A 75 19.17 6.99 13.02
C ARG A 75 18.57 6.71 14.41
N ALA A 76 19.07 7.34 15.45
CA ALA A 76 18.47 7.25 16.79
C ALA A 76 17.06 7.87 16.81
N ILE A 77 16.88 9.02 16.13
CA ILE A 77 15.56 9.66 15.98
C ILE A 77 14.59 8.76 15.18
N GLU A 78 15.04 8.19 14.06
CA GLU A 78 14.27 7.22 13.29
C GLU A 78 13.81 6.03 14.16
N ALA A 79 14.74 5.46 14.94
CA ALA A 79 14.47 4.34 15.83
C ALA A 79 13.42 4.67 16.89
N LEU A 80 13.53 5.86 17.52
CA LEU A 80 12.52 6.32 18.49
C LEU A 80 11.13 6.41 17.87
N GLY A 81 11.03 6.89 16.62
CA GLY A 81 9.75 6.95 15.90
C GLY A 81 9.14 5.57 15.63
N LYS A 82 9.96 4.58 15.25
CA LYS A 82 9.53 3.18 15.04
C LYS A 82 9.05 2.55 16.35
N ILE A 83 9.84 2.66 17.40
CA ILE A 83 9.51 2.11 18.73
C ILE A 83 8.22 2.76 19.25
N ALA A 84 8.11 4.09 19.22
CA ALA A 84 6.91 4.79 19.67
C ALA A 84 5.63 4.31 18.97
N ALA A 85 5.71 4.01 17.67
CA ALA A 85 4.57 3.51 16.89
C ALA A 85 4.20 2.05 17.22
N ALA A 86 5.17 1.25 17.69
CA ALA A 86 5.00 -0.17 18.00
C ALA A 86 4.55 -0.43 19.46
N LEU A 87 4.71 0.55 20.36
CA LEU A 87 4.35 0.39 21.75
C LEU A 87 2.84 0.14 21.92
N PRO A 88 2.44 -0.80 22.81
CA PRO A 88 1.05 -1.08 23.10
C PRO A 88 0.38 0.08 23.84
N LYS A 89 -0.96 0.09 23.86
CA LYS A 89 -1.75 1.17 24.50
C LYS A 89 -1.43 1.38 25.98
N GLU A 90 -1.07 0.32 26.68
CA GLU A 90 -0.69 0.37 28.10
C GLU A 90 0.58 1.22 28.32
N GLN A 91 1.39 1.39 27.28
CA GLN A 91 2.61 2.21 27.27
C GLN A 91 2.42 3.54 26.50
N GLU A 92 1.21 4.02 26.34
CA GLU A 92 0.91 5.26 25.59
C GLU A 92 1.69 6.47 26.15
N THR A 93 1.87 6.57 27.46
CA THR A 93 2.67 7.65 28.07
C THR A 93 4.10 7.62 27.55
N ARG A 94 4.70 6.43 27.50
CA ARG A 94 6.05 6.26 26.95
C ARG A 94 6.12 6.60 25.47
N ALA A 95 5.15 6.15 24.69
CA ALA A 95 5.06 6.48 23.27
C ALA A 95 5.00 8.01 23.04
N ARG A 96 4.23 8.73 23.86
CA ARG A 96 4.17 10.20 23.81
C ARG A 96 5.49 10.87 24.17
N GLU A 97 6.21 10.36 25.18
CA GLU A 97 7.54 10.86 25.55
C GLU A 97 8.54 10.71 24.39
N LEU A 98 8.57 9.54 23.74
CA LEU A 98 9.43 9.29 22.59
C LEU A 98 9.05 10.19 21.40
N GLY A 99 7.77 10.36 21.15
CA GLY A 99 7.27 11.29 20.13
C GLY A 99 7.64 12.74 20.39
N ALA A 100 7.57 13.17 21.64
CA ALA A 100 7.99 14.52 22.06
C ALA A 100 9.49 14.73 21.85
N ALA A 101 10.32 13.74 22.16
CA ALA A 101 11.77 13.80 21.92
C ALA A 101 12.11 13.92 20.44
N VAL A 102 11.40 13.18 19.55
CA VAL A 102 11.51 13.33 18.10
C VAL A 102 11.16 14.76 17.66
N LEU A 103 10.06 15.33 18.21
CA LEU A 103 9.60 16.67 17.87
C LEU A 103 10.59 17.76 18.32
N GLU A 104 11.18 17.63 19.51
CA GLU A 104 12.20 18.56 20.01
C GLU A 104 13.47 18.50 19.15
N ALA A 105 13.88 17.33 18.69
CA ALA A 105 14.99 17.21 17.72
C ALA A 105 14.71 17.96 16.41
N LEU A 106 13.51 17.82 15.84
CA LEU A 106 13.08 18.56 14.66
C LEU A 106 13.01 20.07 14.92
N LYS A 107 12.52 20.48 16.10
CA LYS A 107 12.43 21.88 16.48
C LYS A 107 13.83 22.50 16.62
N PHE A 108 14.78 21.76 17.17
CA PHE A 108 16.19 22.17 17.23
C PHE A 108 16.75 22.40 15.82
N GLU A 109 16.63 21.44 14.90
CA GLU A 109 17.10 21.58 13.52
C GLU A 109 16.43 22.75 12.79
N SER A 110 15.13 22.97 13.00
CA SER A 110 14.40 24.11 12.41
C SER A 110 14.81 25.48 12.93
N GLY A 111 15.47 25.54 14.10
CA GLY A 111 15.98 26.76 14.72
C GLY A 111 17.41 27.12 14.32
N LEU A 112 18.15 26.20 13.70
CA LEU A 112 19.53 26.44 13.29
C LEU A 112 19.59 27.41 12.10
N ARG A 113 20.39 28.50 12.26
CA ARG A 113 20.62 29.50 11.19
C ARG A 113 21.63 29.03 10.13
N SER A 114 22.50 28.10 10.47
CA SER A 114 23.54 27.57 9.58
C SER A 114 23.62 26.05 9.71
N ALA A 115 23.70 25.36 8.56
CA ALA A 115 23.97 23.93 8.41
C ALA A 115 23.09 22.98 9.26
N PRO A 116 21.76 23.03 9.17
CA PRO A 116 20.92 22.01 9.75
C PRO A 116 21.27 20.66 9.14
N ASN A 117 21.20 19.60 9.95
CA ASN A 117 21.55 18.26 9.45
C ASN A 117 20.40 17.70 8.59
N ARG A 118 20.63 17.61 7.28
CA ARG A 118 19.67 17.14 6.28
C ARG A 118 19.08 15.77 6.64
N LEU A 119 19.93 14.81 7.01
CA LEU A 119 19.49 13.45 7.33
C LEU A 119 18.64 13.42 8.60
N THR A 120 19.02 14.20 9.62
CA THR A 120 18.22 14.35 10.85
C THR A 120 16.82 14.89 10.56
N ILE A 121 16.70 15.86 9.65
CA ILE A 121 15.40 16.41 9.26
C ILE A 121 14.56 15.36 8.54
N LEU A 122 15.08 14.69 7.52
CA LEU A 122 14.35 13.71 6.73
C LEU A 122 13.87 12.53 7.58
N LEU A 123 14.76 11.92 8.36
CA LEU A 123 14.41 10.81 9.25
C LEU A 123 13.52 11.27 10.41
N GLY A 124 13.71 12.48 10.91
CA GLY A 124 12.86 13.09 11.93
C GLY A 124 11.43 13.33 11.45
N LEU A 125 11.23 13.80 10.22
CA LEU A 125 9.89 13.96 9.61
C LEU A 125 9.18 12.61 9.49
N THR A 126 9.89 11.57 9.06
CA THR A 126 9.34 10.20 8.99
C THR A 126 9.07 9.64 10.40
N ALA A 127 9.96 9.89 11.37
CA ALA A 127 9.76 9.49 12.76
C ALA A 127 8.54 10.18 13.39
N ALA A 128 8.35 11.49 13.13
CA ALA A 128 7.18 12.23 13.58
C ALA A 128 5.88 11.70 12.95
N LEU A 129 5.91 11.29 11.66
CA LEU A 129 4.78 10.63 11.03
C LEU A 129 4.37 9.33 11.75
N ARG A 130 5.35 8.55 12.21
CA ARG A 130 5.11 7.28 12.91
C ARG A 130 4.64 7.49 14.35
N ALA A 131 5.37 8.32 15.10
CA ALA A 131 5.09 8.58 16.52
C ALA A 131 3.85 9.47 16.75
N LYS A 132 3.42 10.24 15.75
CA LYS A 132 2.26 11.16 15.80
C LYS A 132 2.27 12.08 17.04
N PRO A 133 3.38 12.80 17.31
CA PRO A 133 3.47 13.63 18.50
C PRO A 133 2.43 14.75 18.51
N ALA A 134 1.94 15.09 19.70
CA ALA A 134 1.06 16.25 19.87
C ALA A 134 1.76 17.53 19.41
N ASN A 135 1.02 18.47 18.84
CA ASN A 135 1.53 19.77 18.36
C ASN A 135 2.65 19.67 17.29
N ALA A 136 2.66 18.59 16.49
CA ALA A 136 3.65 18.39 15.44
C ALA A 136 3.50 19.43 14.30
N GLY A 137 2.29 19.87 13.99
CA GLY A 137 1.98 20.71 12.85
C GLY A 137 2.83 21.97 12.74
N PRO A 138 2.88 22.86 13.75
CA PRO A 138 3.66 24.09 13.68
C PRO A 138 5.16 23.87 13.50
N VAL A 139 5.72 22.76 13.97
CA VAL A 139 7.13 22.41 13.81
C VAL A 139 7.39 21.90 12.39
N ILE A 140 6.57 20.96 11.91
CA ILE A 140 6.70 20.39 10.56
C ILE A 140 6.50 21.47 9.48
N ALA A 141 5.55 22.37 9.66
CA ALA A 141 5.27 23.44 8.72
C ALA A 141 6.48 24.36 8.46
N ARG A 142 7.40 24.51 9.42
CA ARG A 142 8.64 25.30 9.20
C ARG A 142 9.49 24.76 8.07
N PHE A 143 9.48 23.44 7.86
CA PHE A 143 10.28 22.78 6.82
C PHE A 143 9.72 22.98 5.41
N LEU A 144 8.52 23.49 5.26
CA LEU A 144 7.95 23.90 3.96
C LEU A 144 8.72 25.09 3.32
N GLY A 145 9.47 25.85 4.11
CA GLY A 145 10.29 26.98 3.63
C GLY A 145 11.75 26.64 3.33
N TYR A 146 12.16 25.39 3.42
CA TYR A 146 13.55 25.01 3.20
C TYR A 146 13.94 25.06 1.72
N ALA A 147 15.21 25.40 1.44
CA ALA A 147 15.74 25.45 0.08
C ALA A 147 15.75 24.07 -0.60
N ASP A 148 16.02 23.00 0.15
CA ASP A 148 16.00 21.62 -0.35
C ASP A 148 14.56 21.17 -0.68
N PRO A 149 14.24 20.88 -1.96
CA PRO A 149 12.89 20.44 -2.33
C PRO A 149 12.50 19.12 -1.68
N ARG A 150 13.46 18.22 -1.41
CA ARG A 150 13.18 16.95 -0.74
C ARG A 150 12.66 17.18 0.69
N ILE A 151 13.20 18.14 1.43
CA ILE A 151 12.70 18.49 2.77
C ILE A 151 11.28 19.03 2.67
N ARG A 152 10.98 19.92 1.69
CA ARG A 152 9.62 20.42 1.46
C ARG A 152 8.64 19.31 1.11
N ILE A 153 9.06 18.34 0.28
CA ILE A 153 8.26 17.16 -0.10
C ILE A 153 7.92 16.33 1.14
N ASP A 154 8.91 16.00 1.96
CA ASP A 154 8.74 15.13 3.13
C ASP A 154 7.92 15.82 4.22
N ALA A 155 8.10 17.13 4.41
CA ALA A 155 7.25 17.93 5.31
C ALA A 155 5.79 17.94 4.85
N ALA A 156 5.53 18.21 3.56
CA ALA A 156 4.19 18.16 2.99
C ALA A 156 3.59 16.76 3.09
N ASN A 157 4.36 15.69 2.78
CA ASN A 157 3.90 14.31 2.93
C ASN A 157 3.45 14.00 4.37
N THR A 158 4.23 14.44 5.36
CA THR A 158 3.94 14.23 6.78
C THR A 158 2.67 14.98 7.20
N LEU A 159 2.53 16.25 6.82
CA LEU A 159 1.32 17.04 7.09
C LEU A 159 0.06 16.41 6.45
N ALA A 160 0.16 15.93 5.19
CA ALA A 160 -0.96 15.29 4.50
C ALA A 160 -1.45 14.02 5.23
N ARG A 161 -0.51 13.17 5.64
CA ARG A 161 -0.81 11.89 6.31
C ARG A 161 -1.34 12.07 7.71
N LEU A 162 -0.87 13.08 8.42
CA LEU A 162 -1.37 13.45 9.74
C LEU A 162 -2.62 14.33 9.68
N ARG A 163 -3.03 14.79 8.49
CA ARG A 163 -4.16 15.72 8.24
C ARG A 163 -4.05 17.02 9.05
N LEU A 164 -2.84 17.56 9.15
CA LEU A 164 -2.56 18.79 9.89
C LEU A 164 -2.73 20.01 8.99
N LYS A 165 -3.44 21.03 9.47
CA LYS A 165 -3.75 22.28 8.74
C LYS A 165 -2.64 23.34 8.84
N ASP A 166 -1.68 23.08 9.72
CA ASP A 166 -0.55 23.98 9.92
C ASP A 166 0.23 24.13 8.61
N GLY A 167 0.51 25.37 8.24
CA GLY A 167 1.21 25.67 6.99
C GLY A 167 0.32 25.72 5.73
N ASN A 168 -1.01 25.59 5.82
CA ASN A 168 -1.90 25.66 4.64
C ASN A 168 -1.71 26.93 3.83
N GLU A 169 -1.47 28.10 4.45
CA GLU A 169 -1.16 29.33 3.73
C GLU A 169 0.11 29.18 2.88
N GLN A 170 1.18 28.63 3.46
CA GLN A 170 2.41 28.42 2.73
C GLN A 170 2.25 27.34 1.66
N LEU A 171 1.48 26.29 1.92
CA LEU A 171 1.17 25.25 0.93
C LEU A 171 0.41 25.80 -0.28
N ARG A 172 -0.51 26.80 -0.11
CA ARG A 172 -1.12 27.50 -1.25
C ARG A 172 -0.08 28.23 -2.09
N LYS A 173 0.91 28.88 -1.45
CA LYS A 173 2.03 29.53 -2.16
C LYS A 173 2.91 28.50 -2.90
N LEU A 174 3.26 27.38 -2.25
CA LEU A 174 4.04 26.30 -2.88
C LEU A 174 3.28 25.68 -4.05
N LEU A 175 1.98 25.46 -3.94
CA LEU A 175 1.15 24.93 -5.03
C LEU A 175 1.26 25.77 -6.31
N THR A 176 1.33 27.09 -6.18
CA THR A 176 1.31 28.00 -7.32
C THR A 176 2.69 28.39 -7.84
N ALA A 177 3.71 28.41 -6.97
CA ALA A 177 4.99 29.06 -7.27
C ALA A 177 6.23 28.16 -7.11
N ASP A 178 6.13 26.97 -6.53
CA ASP A 178 7.30 26.11 -6.37
C ASP A 178 7.79 25.59 -7.74
N VAL A 179 9.10 25.65 -7.95
CA VAL A 179 9.72 25.19 -9.20
C VAL A 179 9.66 23.67 -9.33
N ASP A 180 9.68 22.94 -8.22
CA ASP A 180 9.63 21.48 -8.20
C ASP A 180 8.19 20.98 -8.30
N PRO A 181 7.83 20.23 -9.36
CA PRO A 181 6.47 19.75 -9.55
C PRO A 181 6.03 18.74 -8.46
N ILE A 182 6.97 18.01 -7.83
CA ILE A 182 6.63 17.09 -6.76
C ILE A 182 6.25 17.86 -5.49
N VAL A 183 6.88 18.99 -5.22
CA VAL A 183 6.44 19.91 -4.14
C VAL A 183 5.03 20.42 -4.41
N ARG A 184 4.75 20.90 -5.64
CA ARG A 184 3.40 21.34 -6.01
C ARG A 184 2.36 20.23 -5.87
N ALA A 185 2.66 19.02 -6.34
CA ALA A 185 1.76 17.87 -6.23
C ALA A 185 1.48 17.48 -4.76
N ASN A 186 2.50 17.50 -3.90
CA ASN A 186 2.32 17.23 -2.48
C ASN A 186 1.55 18.37 -1.77
N ALA A 187 1.77 19.62 -2.15
CA ALA A 187 0.99 20.75 -1.64
C ALA A 187 -0.50 20.58 -1.97
N ALA A 188 -0.85 20.21 -3.22
CA ALA A 188 -2.23 19.88 -3.60
C ALA A 188 -2.81 18.75 -2.71
N ARG A 189 -2.03 17.69 -2.45
CA ARG A 189 -2.47 16.56 -1.59
C ARG A 189 -2.78 16.99 -0.17
N VAL A 190 -1.94 17.85 0.45
CA VAL A 190 -2.22 18.36 1.81
C VAL A 190 -3.49 19.17 1.82
N LEU A 191 -3.60 20.14 0.90
CA LEU A 191 -4.76 21.03 0.81
C LEU A 191 -6.07 20.25 0.60
N GLY A 192 -6.03 19.16 -0.17
CA GLY A 192 -7.14 18.21 -0.29
C GLY A 192 -7.40 17.43 0.99
N ALA A 193 -6.36 16.87 1.63
CA ALA A 193 -6.48 16.05 2.84
C ALA A 193 -6.99 16.86 4.06
N THR A 194 -6.72 18.16 4.07
CA THR A 194 -7.16 19.11 5.12
C THR A 194 -8.44 19.85 4.76
N GLU A 195 -9.03 19.56 3.59
CA GLU A 195 -10.25 20.19 3.06
C GLU A 195 -10.16 21.73 3.04
N GLU A 196 -9.03 22.25 2.57
CA GLU A 196 -8.71 23.67 2.58
C GLU A 196 -9.52 24.44 1.50
N LYS A 197 -10.72 24.91 1.84
CA LYS A 197 -11.63 25.60 0.93
C LYS A 197 -11.01 26.83 0.24
N PRO A 198 -10.19 27.68 0.91
CA PRO A 198 -9.53 28.81 0.28
C PRO A 198 -8.56 28.44 -0.86
N ALA A 199 -8.17 27.16 -0.98
CA ALA A 199 -7.29 26.70 -2.05
C ALA A 199 -8.02 26.38 -3.37
N PHE A 200 -9.36 26.48 -3.42
CA PHE A 200 -10.18 26.04 -4.55
C PHE A 200 -9.69 26.59 -5.89
N ASP A 201 -9.56 27.89 -6.04
CA ASP A 201 -9.20 28.51 -7.31
C ASP A 201 -7.78 28.12 -7.77
N SER A 202 -6.82 28.06 -6.82
CA SER A 202 -5.46 27.62 -7.11
C SER A 202 -5.40 26.15 -7.49
N LEU A 203 -6.20 25.29 -6.84
CA LEU A 203 -6.31 23.87 -7.18
C LEU A 203 -6.95 23.67 -8.55
N LEU A 204 -8.00 24.46 -8.89
CA LEU A 204 -8.65 24.39 -10.19
C LEU A 204 -7.68 24.83 -11.30
N ASP A 205 -6.94 25.93 -11.09
CA ASP A 205 -5.92 26.36 -12.04
C ASP A 205 -4.86 25.30 -12.26
N ARG A 206 -4.29 24.72 -11.19
CA ARG A 206 -3.27 23.68 -11.33
C ARG A 206 -3.83 22.39 -11.95
N ALA A 207 -5.08 22.03 -11.67
CA ALA A 207 -5.76 20.86 -12.27
C ALA A 207 -5.91 21.00 -13.80
N LEU A 208 -6.11 22.22 -14.29
CA LEU A 208 -6.34 22.49 -15.71
C LEU A 208 -5.04 22.84 -16.47
N ASN A 209 -4.11 23.55 -15.84
CA ASN A 209 -3.04 24.27 -16.53
C ASN A 209 -1.61 23.89 -16.11
N ASP A 210 -1.39 23.10 -15.04
CA ASP A 210 -0.01 22.73 -14.69
C ASP A 210 0.62 21.86 -15.77
N ASN A 211 1.89 22.13 -16.10
CA ASN A 211 2.61 21.37 -17.11
C ASN A 211 2.88 19.92 -16.70
N ASP A 212 2.97 19.63 -15.40
CA ASP A 212 3.26 18.30 -14.90
C ASP A 212 1.95 17.54 -14.59
N ALA A 213 1.78 16.38 -15.20
CA ALA A 213 0.59 15.55 -15.03
C ALA A 213 0.37 15.09 -13.58
N ARG A 214 1.45 14.90 -12.79
CA ARG A 214 1.36 14.53 -11.38
C ARG A 214 0.74 15.61 -10.52
N VAL A 215 1.03 16.87 -10.87
CA VAL A 215 0.40 18.06 -10.23
C VAL A 215 -1.07 18.10 -10.59
N ARG A 216 -1.40 17.99 -11.90
CA ARG A 216 -2.80 18.00 -12.35
C ARG A 216 -3.63 16.94 -11.66
N VAL A 217 -3.20 15.69 -11.69
CA VAL A 217 -3.90 14.56 -11.02
C VAL A 217 -4.05 14.78 -9.52
N SER A 218 -3.02 15.31 -8.85
CA SER A 218 -3.08 15.59 -7.41
C SER A 218 -4.07 16.72 -7.09
N ALA A 219 -4.12 17.76 -7.94
CA ALA A 219 -5.06 18.89 -7.81
C ALA A 219 -6.51 18.46 -8.10
N ILE A 220 -6.75 17.64 -9.14
CA ILE A 220 -8.06 17.06 -9.45
C ILE A 220 -8.58 16.26 -8.25
N ARG A 221 -7.75 15.39 -7.68
CA ARG A 221 -8.09 14.62 -6.48
C ARG A 221 -8.40 15.50 -5.27
N ALA A 222 -7.64 16.58 -5.08
CA ALA A 222 -7.87 17.54 -4.02
C ALA A 222 -9.22 18.25 -4.17
N LEU A 223 -9.60 18.67 -5.38
CA LEU A 223 -10.93 19.24 -5.67
C LEU A 223 -12.06 18.27 -5.31
N GLY A 224 -11.90 16.98 -5.60
CA GLY A 224 -12.84 15.95 -5.19
C GLY A 224 -12.99 15.85 -3.65
N SER A 225 -11.90 16.08 -2.91
CA SER A 225 -11.93 16.10 -1.44
C SER A 225 -12.61 17.36 -0.88
N LEU A 226 -12.49 18.50 -1.56
CA LEU A 226 -13.19 19.74 -1.21
C LEU A 226 -14.71 19.65 -1.38
N LYS A 227 -15.21 18.72 -2.19
CA LYS A 227 -16.65 18.50 -2.49
C LYS A 227 -17.33 19.78 -3.02
N ASP A 228 -16.63 20.60 -3.77
CA ASP A 228 -17.16 21.85 -4.34
C ASP A 228 -17.51 21.63 -5.83
N ALA A 229 -18.81 21.57 -6.11
CA ALA A 229 -19.34 21.25 -7.43
C ALA A 229 -18.98 22.30 -8.51
N ARG A 230 -18.50 23.49 -8.14
CA ARG A 230 -18.06 24.52 -9.12
C ARG A 230 -16.95 24.02 -10.05
N ALA A 231 -16.19 23.01 -9.63
CA ALA A 231 -15.14 22.43 -10.47
C ALA A 231 -15.67 21.50 -11.58
N ALA A 232 -16.92 21.02 -11.48
CA ALA A 232 -17.42 19.91 -12.29
C ALA A 232 -17.40 20.20 -13.80
N ASP A 233 -17.92 21.36 -14.23
CA ASP A 233 -17.99 21.72 -15.65
C ASP A 233 -16.59 21.85 -16.29
N SER A 234 -15.66 22.52 -15.59
CA SER A 234 -14.28 22.67 -16.08
C SER A 234 -13.54 21.35 -16.17
N LEU A 235 -13.72 20.46 -15.19
CA LEU A 235 -13.12 19.11 -15.20
C LEU A 235 -13.72 18.24 -16.29
N LEU A 236 -15.05 18.30 -16.50
CA LEU A 236 -15.70 17.57 -17.59
C LEU A 236 -15.17 18.01 -18.95
N LYS A 237 -15.11 19.33 -19.21
CA LYS A 237 -14.57 19.86 -20.47
C LYS A 237 -13.16 19.35 -20.74
N ARG A 238 -12.30 19.38 -19.72
CA ARG A 238 -10.94 18.83 -19.82
C ARG A 238 -10.97 17.33 -20.09
N GLY A 239 -11.77 16.56 -19.38
CA GLY A 239 -11.92 15.10 -19.57
C GLY A 239 -12.37 14.74 -20.98
N VAL A 240 -13.32 15.49 -21.55
CA VAL A 240 -13.78 15.33 -22.94
C VAL A 240 -12.66 15.56 -23.94
N VAL A 241 -11.86 16.62 -23.76
CA VAL A 241 -10.71 16.91 -24.65
C VAL A 241 -9.65 15.79 -24.57
N LEU A 242 -9.32 15.34 -23.37
CA LEU A 242 -8.34 14.26 -23.17
C LEU A 242 -8.82 12.92 -23.77
N ALA A 243 -10.10 12.63 -23.67
CA ALA A 243 -10.69 11.38 -24.19
C ALA A 243 -10.78 11.34 -25.75
N GLN A 244 -10.47 12.43 -26.45
CA GLN A 244 -10.34 12.43 -27.92
C GLN A 244 -9.03 11.79 -28.39
N SER A 245 -8.03 11.67 -27.52
CA SER A 245 -6.77 10.97 -27.82
C SER A 245 -6.89 9.46 -27.56
N ASP A 246 -6.00 8.67 -28.16
CA ASP A 246 -5.92 7.25 -27.82
C ASP A 246 -5.39 7.09 -26.38
N LEU A 247 -6.31 6.87 -25.45
CA LEU A 247 -6.02 6.72 -24.03
C LEU A 247 -5.19 5.46 -23.72
N ARG A 248 -5.18 4.45 -24.62
CA ARG A 248 -4.37 3.24 -24.42
C ARG A 248 -2.88 3.51 -24.66
N GLU A 249 -2.55 4.46 -25.51
CA GLU A 249 -1.17 4.83 -25.80
C GLU A 249 -0.64 5.96 -24.91
N ARG A 250 -1.51 6.88 -24.47
CA ARG A 250 -1.15 8.09 -23.72
C ARG A 250 -1.46 7.98 -22.23
N SER A 251 -0.56 7.42 -21.50
CA SER A 251 -0.73 7.01 -20.07
C SER A 251 -0.97 8.15 -19.10
N ALA A 252 -0.36 9.32 -19.33
CA ALA A 252 -0.57 10.47 -18.47
C ALA A 252 -2.01 10.96 -18.56
N GLU A 253 -2.55 11.02 -19.78
CA GLU A 253 -3.94 11.37 -20.08
C GLU A 253 -4.91 10.34 -19.51
N THR A 254 -4.60 9.04 -19.60
CA THR A 254 -5.42 7.98 -19.02
C THR A 254 -5.60 8.16 -17.53
N ASN A 255 -4.50 8.33 -16.79
CA ASN A 255 -4.54 8.52 -15.34
C ASN A 255 -5.32 9.79 -14.96
N GLU A 256 -5.19 10.85 -15.76
CA GLU A 256 -5.89 12.11 -15.55
C GLU A 256 -7.39 11.97 -15.82
N VAL A 257 -7.79 11.31 -16.91
CA VAL A 257 -9.20 11.02 -17.25
C VAL A 257 -9.89 10.20 -16.17
N LEU A 258 -9.22 9.15 -15.68
CA LEU A 258 -9.77 8.30 -14.61
C LEU A 258 -9.92 9.07 -13.29
N GLU A 259 -8.96 9.94 -12.95
CA GLU A 259 -9.08 10.78 -11.75
C GLU A 259 -10.18 11.86 -11.91
N ILE A 260 -10.38 12.41 -13.12
CA ILE A 260 -11.52 13.30 -13.42
C ILE A 260 -12.83 12.55 -13.22
N ALA A 261 -12.97 11.33 -13.77
CA ALA A 261 -14.18 10.52 -13.59
C ALA A 261 -14.49 10.29 -12.11
N ASN A 262 -13.51 9.82 -11.34
CA ASN A 262 -13.65 9.60 -9.90
C ASN A 262 -14.03 10.89 -9.15
N THR A 263 -13.42 12.02 -9.51
CA THR A 263 -13.70 13.33 -8.90
C THR A 263 -15.11 13.81 -9.25
N LEU A 264 -15.55 13.71 -10.50
CA LEU A 264 -16.91 14.05 -10.90
C LEU A 264 -17.93 13.21 -10.16
N GLY A 265 -17.68 11.90 -9.97
CA GLY A 265 -18.51 11.04 -9.16
C GLY A 265 -18.71 11.53 -7.71
N ARG A 266 -17.69 12.17 -7.14
CA ARG A 266 -17.77 12.77 -5.78
C ARG A 266 -18.46 14.14 -5.77
N LEU A 267 -18.24 14.95 -6.79
CA LEU A 267 -18.79 16.32 -6.87
C LEU A 267 -20.27 16.31 -7.23
N LEU A 268 -20.70 15.36 -8.06
CA LEU A 268 -22.04 15.25 -8.61
C LEU A 268 -22.84 14.10 -7.99
N GLN A 269 -22.46 13.61 -6.81
CA GLN A 269 -23.17 12.50 -6.16
C GLN A 269 -24.68 12.79 -6.05
N ALA A 270 -25.50 11.89 -6.59
CA ALA A 270 -26.95 12.01 -6.65
C ALA A 270 -27.46 13.30 -7.34
N LYS A 271 -26.68 13.86 -8.23
CA LYS A 271 -27.03 15.04 -9.04
C LYS A 271 -26.86 14.66 -10.51
N GLU A 272 -27.93 14.26 -11.13
CA GLU A 272 -27.91 13.84 -12.53
C GLU A 272 -27.42 14.96 -13.43
N ASP A 273 -26.33 14.71 -14.15
CA ASP A 273 -25.78 15.58 -15.19
C ASP A 273 -25.63 14.80 -16.49
N LYS A 274 -26.48 15.11 -17.46
CA LYS A 274 -26.56 14.37 -18.72
C LYS A 274 -25.20 14.32 -19.45
N ASN A 275 -24.50 15.46 -19.50
CA ASN A 275 -23.23 15.54 -20.24
C ASN A 275 -22.16 14.66 -19.60
N THR A 276 -22.09 14.66 -18.27
CA THR A 276 -21.18 13.79 -17.53
C THR A 276 -21.54 12.32 -17.72
N LEU A 277 -22.83 11.95 -17.67
CA LEU A 277 -23.27 10.57 -17.88
C LEU A 277 -22.95 10.09 -19.31
N ASP A 278 -23.17 10.90 -20.33
CA ASP A 278 -22.86 10.57 -21.72
C ASP A 278 -21.34 10.39 -21.93
N TRP A 279 -20.52 11.20 -21.27
CA TRP A 279 -19.08 11.05 -21.27
C TRP A 279 -18.64 9.76 -20.56
N LEU A 280 -19.21 9.43 -19.39
CA LEU A 280 -18.90 8.20 -18.66
C LEU A 280 -19.30 6.95 -19.47
N ARG A 281 -20.41 6.96 -20.22
CA ARG A 281 -20.80 5.86 -21.15
C ARG A 281 -19.71 5.61 -22.18
N LYS A 282 -19.21 6.67 -22.82
CA LYS A 282 -18.10 6.55 -23.79
C LYS A 282 -16.82 5.98 -23.14
N LEU A 283 -16.50 6.40 -21.93
CA LEU A 283 -15.36 5.84 -21.21
C LEU A 283 -15.54 4.36 -20.87
N ARG A 284 -16.75 3.93 -20.47
CA ARG A 284 -17.06 2.51 -20.23
C ARG A 284 -16.75 1.65 -21.46
N GLU A 285 -17.18 2.11 -22.65
CA GLU A 285 -16.88 1.45 -23.92
C GLU A 285 -15.37 1.46 -24.22
N THR A 286 -14.69 2.61 -24.04
CA THR A 286 -13.24 2.75 -24.26
C THR A 286 -12.41 1.79 -23.40
N PHE A 287 -12.81 1.58 -22.16
CA PHE A 287 -12.12 0.72 -21.20
C PHE A 287 -12.70 -0.69 -21.08
N ASP A 288 -13.62 -1.11 -21.93
CA ASP A 288 -14.28 -2.42 -21.88
C ASP A 288 -14.78 -2.80 -20.48
N HIS A 289 -15.37 -1.85 -19.76
CA HIS A 289 -15.81 -1.95 -18.34
C HIS A 289 -14.69 -2.22 -17.32
N MET A 290 -13.41 -2.11 -17.69
CA MET A 290 -12.29 -2.40 -16.80
C MET A 290 -11.75 -1.18 -16.03
N ALA A 291 -12.53 -0.11 -15.91
CA ALA A 291 -12.19 1.09 -15.16
C ALA A 291 -13.15 1.28 -13.97
N PRO A 292 -12.80 0.83 -12.76
CA PRO A 292 -13.67 0.98 -11.59
C PRO A 292 -13.99 2.44 -11.29
N GLU A 293 -13.07 3.37 -11.58
CA GLU A 293 -13.31 4.81 -11.42
C GLU A 293 -14.53 5.30 -12.20
N VAL A 294 -14.75 4.73 -13.39
CA VAL A 294 -15.85 5.07 -14.27
C VAL A 294 -17.15 4.43 -13.79
N GLU A 295 -17.14 3.14 -13.45
CA GLU A 295 -18.31 2.41 -12.94
C GLU A 295 -18.82 3.04 -11.63
N ILE A 296 -17.90 3.32 -10.69
CA ILE A 296 -18.18 3.98 -9.42
C ILE A 296 -18.75 5.39 -9.63
N ALA A 297 -18.16 6.19 -10.52
CA ALA A 297 -18.62 7.55 -10.79
C ALA A 297 -20.03 7.55 -11.37
N PHE A 298 -20.30 6.67 -12.34
CA PHE A 298 -21.60 6.56 -12.97
C PHE A 298 -22.69 6.17 -11.94
N ALA A 299 -22.43 5.13 -11.13
CA ALA A 299 -23.34 4.68 -10.09
C ALA A 299 -23.61 5.77 -9.03
N ARG A 300 -22.59 6.58 -8.67
CA ARG A 300 -22.74 7.70 -7.72
C ARG A 300 -23.58 8.85 -8.26
N ILE A 301 -23.39 9.23 -9.52
CA ILE A 301 -24.06 10.38 -10.14
C ILE A 301 -25.53 10.08 -10.37
N SER A 302 -25.83 8.94 -11.02
CA SER A 302 -27.21 8.50 -11.28
C SER A 302 -27.34 6.99 -11.15
N PRO A 303 -27.71 6.47 -9.98
CA PRO A 303 -28.01 5.04 -9.79
C PRO A 303 -29.06 4.51 -10.76
N GLU A 304 -30.09 5.33 -11.05
CA GLU A 304 -31.16 4.99 -11.99
C GLU A 304 -30.63 4.79 -13.41
N ALA A 305 -29.88 5.76 -13.94
CA ALA A 305 -29.28 5.66 -15.26
C ALA A 305 -28.26 4.53 -15.35
N TYR A 306 -27.47 4.29 -14.29
CA TYR A 306 -26.50 3.20 -14.24
C TYR A 306 -27.18 1.82 -14.32
N LEU A 307 -28.22 1.59 -13.52
CA LEU A 307 -28.98 0.35 -13.54
C LEU A 307 -29.77 0.13 -14.86
N ALA A 308 -30.27 1.21 -15.47
CA ALA A 308 -30.95 1.15 -16.76
C ALA A 308 -30.09 0.62 -17.91
N GLU A 309 -28.74 0.77 -17.81
CA GLU A 309 -27.79 0.24 -18.81
C GLU A 309 -27.86 -1.30 -18.95
N PHE A 310 -28.39 -2.00 -17.96
CA PHE A 310 -28.47 -3.46 -17.95
C PHE A 310 -29.83 -3.99 -18.44
N GLY A 311 -30.85 -3.12 -18.61
CA GLY A 311 -32.15 -3.47 -19.07
C GLY A 311 -33.13 -3.94 -17.95
N ASN A 312 -34.14 -4.76 -18.30
CA ASN A 312 -35.02 -5.31 -17.29
C ASN A 312 -34.33 -6.36 -16.42
N GLU A 313 -34.94 -6.74 -15.29
CA GLU A 313 -34.32 -7.62 -14.29
C GLU A 313 -33.76 -8.92 -14.86
N ALA A 314 -34.49 -9.59 -15.72
CA ALA A 314 -34.07 -10.87 -16.32
C ALA A 314 -32.88 -10.70 -17.27
N SER A 315 -32.90 -9.69 -18.14
CA SER A 315 -31.82 -9.38 -19.06
C SER A 315 -30.61 -8.86 -18.30
N ALA A 316 -30.82 -8.07 -17.25
CA ALA A 316 -29.74 -7.51 -16.41
C ALA A 316 -28.96 -8.61 -15.68
N LYS A 317 -29.64 -9.56 -15.05
CA LYS A 317 -29.00 -10.72 -14.40
C LYS A 317 -28.12 -11.49 -15.38
N ARG A 318 -28.65 -11.79 -16.56
CA ARG A 318 -27.90 -12.49 -17.61
C ARG A 318 -26.69 -11.68 -18.08
N LYS A 319 -26.87 -10.39 -18.34
CA LYS A 319 -25.80 -9.50 -18.82
C LYS A 319 -24.62 -9.39 -17.85
N VAL A 320 -24.89 -9.21 -16.55
CA VAL A 320 -23.81 -9.14 -15.55
C VAL A 320 -23.06 -10.45 -15.38
N GLN A 321 -23.77 -11.60 -15.51
CA GLN A 321 -23.14 -12.92 -15.50
C GLN A 321 -22.28 -13.16 -16.74
N GLU A 322 -22.75 -12.76 -17.94
CA GLU A 322 -21.98 -12.82 -19.18
C GLU A 322 -20.70 -11.99 -19.09
N ILE A 323 -20.79 -10.74 -18.63
CA ILE A 323 -19.63 -9.86 -18.47
C ILE A 323 -18.60 -10.48 -17.52
N LEU A 324 -19.05 -10.99 -16.35
CA LEU A 324 -18.16 -11.61 -15.37
C LEU A 324 -17.48 -12.86 -15.94
N LEU A 325 -18.22 -13.70 -16.66
CA LEU A 325 -17.71 -14.93 -17.26
C LEU A 325 -16.73 -14.67 -18.40
N LEU A 326 -16.96 -13.62 -19.19
CA LEU A 326 -16.08 -13.24 -20.30
C LEU A 326 -14.83 -12.49 -19.83
N ASN A 327 -14.98 -11.69 -18.80
CA ASN A 327 -13.89 -10.87 -18.27
C ASN A 327 -14.09 -10.59 -16.77
N TRP A 328 -13.38 -11.33 -15.91
CA TRP A 328 -13.50 -11.18 -14.47
C TRP A 328 -13.15 -9.76 -13.98
N ARG A 329 -12.20 -9.05 -14.66
CA ARG A 329 -11.84 -7.66 -14.29
C ARG A 329 -12.98 -6.70 -14.52
N ALA A 330 -13.71 -6.85 -15.64
CA ALA A 330 -14.92 -6.09 -15.89
C ALA A 330 -16.01 -6.43 -14.85
N GLY A 331 -16.17 -7.72 -14.52
CA GLY A 331 -17.07 -8.17 -13.45
C GLY A 331 -16.72 -7.53 -12.09
N SER A 332 -15.44 -7.50 -11.71
CA SER A 332 -14.96 -6.83 -10.50
C SER A 332 -15.29 -5.32 -10.50
N CYS A 333 -15.08 -4.62 -11.61
CA CYS A 333 -15.41 -3.20 -11.70
C CYS A 333 -16.92 -2.93 -11.59
N LEU A 334 -17.75 -3.77 -12.23
CA LEU A 334 -19.21 -3.70 -12.09
C LEU A 334 -19.65 -3.92 -10.63
N ALA A 335 -19.09 -4.92 -9.96
CA ALA A 335 -19.38 -5.17 -8.55
C ALA A 335 -19.08 -3.95 -7.68
N GLN A 336 -17.95 -3.27 -7.92
CA GLN A 336 -17.61 -2.02 -7.21
C GLN A 336 -18.64 -0.92 -7.51
N GLY A 337 -19.07 -0.75 -8.76
CA GLY A 337 -20.13 0.19 -9.12
C GLY A 337 -21.45 -0.11 -8.41
N PHE A 338 -21.92 -1.37 -8.40
CA PHE A 338 -23.11 -1.76 -7.65
C PHE A 338 -22.95 -1.56 -6.15
N GLY A 339 -21.76 -1.84 -5.60
CA GLY A 339 -21.45 -1.63 -4.19
C GLY A 339 -21.62 -0.17 -3.75
N GLU A 340 -21.30 0.80 -4.62
CA GLU A 340 -21.52 2.22 -4.36
C GLU A 340 -23.00 2.55 -4.14
N ILE A 341 -23.91 1.87 -4.84
CA ILE A 341 -25.37 2.05 -4.64
C ILE A 341 -25.77 1.65 -3.22
N GLY A 342 -25.13 0.63 -2.64
CA GLY A 342 -25.36 0.22 -1.24
C GLY A 342 -24.98 1.31 -0.22
N THR A 343 -24.08 2.24 -0.59
CA THR A 343 -23.61 3.31 0.30
C THR A 343 -24.31 4.66 0.09
N LEU A 344 -25.32 4.74 -0.79
CA LEU A 344 -26.02 5.98 -1.11
C LEU A 344 -26.64 6.62 0.14
N PRO A 345 -26.61 7.98 0.25
CA PRO A 345 -27.30 8.71 1.30
C PRO A 345 -28.81 8.43 1.33
N GLU A 346 -29.43 8.51 2.48
CA GLU A 346 -30.87 8.31 2.65
C GLU A 346 -31.71 9.34 1.85
N SER A 347 -31.14 10.50 1.59
CA SER A 347 -31.78 11.57 0.82
C SER A 347 -31.95 11.28 -0.68
N VAL A 348 -31.35 10.20 -1.19
CA VAL A 348 -31.45 9.83 -2.61
C VAL A 348 -32.86 9.30 -2.92
N LYS A 349 -33.49 9.88 -3.93
CA LYS A 349 -34.81 9.45 -4.39
C LYS A 349 -34.77 7.99 -4.84
N ASN A 350 -35.83 7.22 -4.53
CA ASN A 350 -35.93 5.79 -4.87
C ASN A 350 -34.78 4.90 -4.37
N ARG A 351 -34.04 5.36 -3.36
CA ARG A 351 -32.85 4.66 -2.81
C ARG A 351 -33.10 3.17 -2.58
N THR A 352 -34.19 2.81 -1.92
CA THR A 352 -34.53 1.40 -1.61
C THR A 352 -34.72 0.55 -2.86
N VAL A 353 -35.33 1.12 -3.91
CA VAL A 353 -35.51 0.43 -5.19
C VAL A 353 -34.18 0.20 -5.89
N HIS A 354 -33.35 1.24 -5.95
CA HIS A 354 -32.00 1.12 -6.54
C HIS A 354 -31.12 0.12 -5.79
N MET A 355 -31.16 0.15 -4.45
CA MET A 355 -30.44 -0.81 -3.62
C MET A 355 -30.90 -2.24 -3.89
N GLY A 356 -32.22 -2.49 -3.92
CA GLY A 356 -32.77 -3.83 -4.18
C GLY A 356 -32.37 -4.36 -5.57
N ALA A 357 -32.39 -3.50 -6.59
CA ALA A 357 -31.96 -3.87 -7.94
C ALA A 357 -30.46 -4.20 -7.98
N ALA A 358 -29.59 -3.34 -7.42
CA ALA A 358 -28.15 -3.56 -7.40
C ALA A 358 -27.76 -4.82 -6.61
N GLU A 359 -28.38 -5.04 -5.44
CA GLU A 359 -28.18 -6.26 -4.66
C GLU A 359 -28.58 -7.52 -5.44
N THR A 360 -29.72 -7.47 -6.15
CA THR A 360 -30.19 -8.57 -7.02
C THR A 360 -29.15 -8.92 -8.09
N LEU A 361 -28.51 -7.91 -8.70
CA LEU A 361 -27.46 -8.13 -9.71
C LEU A 361 -26.17 -8.70 -9.09
N LEU A 362 -25.75 -8.24 -7.93
CA LEU A 362 -24.60 -8.81 -7.20
C LEU A 362 -24.85 -10.28 -6.82
N ARG A 363 -26.05 -10.62 -6.38
CA ARG A 363 -26.44 -12.02 -6.09
C ARG A 363 -26.45 -12.87 -7.35
N ALA A 364 -26.87 -12.32 -8.50
CA ALA A 364 -26.75 -13.00 -9.78
C ALA A 364 -25.29 -13.24 -10.16
N MET A 365 -24.40 -12.27 -9.94
CA MET A 365 -22.96 -12.43 -10.15
C MET A 365 -22.37 -13.52 -9.23
N LEU A 366 -22.75 -13.57 -7.97
CA LEU A 366 -22.30 -14.60 -7.03
C LEU A 366 -22.73 -16.01 -7.48
N ASN A 367 -23.93 -16.13 -8.09
CA ASN A 367 -24.48 -17.39 -8.60
C ASN A 367 -24.11 -17.68 -10.07
N TYR A 368 -23.04 -17.09 -10.59
CA TYR A 368 -22.65 -17.20 -12.00
C TYR A 368 -22.48 -18.63 -12.52
N ARG A 369 -22.01 -19.56 -11.67
CA ARG A 369 -21.84 -20.99 -12.00
C ARG A 369 -23.16 -21.68 -12.35
N ASN A 370 -24.28 -21.20 -11.81
CA ASN A 370 -25.62 -21.73 -12.03
C ASN A 370 -26.41 -20.96 -13.10
N SER A 371 -25.74 -20.09 -13.88
CA SER A 371 -26.39 -19.22 -14.87
C SER A 371 -26.97 -19.96 -16.07
N GLY A 372 -26.56 -21.20 -16.31
CA GLY A 372 -26.91 -21.95 -17.52
C GLY A 372 -26.27 -21.39 -18.80
N LEU A 373 -25.40 -20.40 -18.70
CA LEU A 373 -24.68 -19.81 -19.82
C LEU A 373 -23.59 -20.78 -20.31
N ASN A 374 -23.69 -21.21 -21.56
CA ASN A 374 -22.69 -22.07 -22.19
C ASN A 374 -21.60 -21.20 -22.81
N ILE A 375 -20.61 -20.79 -22.01
CA ILE A 375 -19.46 -20.03 -22.47
C ILE A 375 -18.33 -21.02 -22.73
N ASN A 376 -17.71 -20.89 -23.90
CA ASN A 376 -16.61 -21.76 -24.30
C ASN A 376 -15.53 -21.75 -23.22
N THR A 377 -15.18 -22.91 -22.67
CA THR A 377 -14.31 -23.09 -21.48
C THR A 377 -12.93 -22.44 -21.60
N LEU A 378 -12.49 -22.09 -22.80
CA LEU A 378 -11.25 -21.36 -23.08
C LEU A 378 -11.28 -19.86 -22.69
N VAL A 379 -12.49 -19.27 -22.53
CA VAL A 379 -12.66 -17.82 -22.26
C VAL A 379 -13.00 -17.58 -20.80
N ALA A 380 -13.64 -18.53 -20.12
CA ALA A 380 -14.11 -18.37 -18.74
C ALA A 380 -13.03 -18.61 -17.67
N VAL A 381 -11.75 -18.45 -17.99
CA VAL A 381 -10.65 -18.67 -17.06
C VAL A 381 -10.69 -17.61 -15.95
N HIS A 382 -10.79 -18.08 -14.70
CA HIS A 382 -10.66 -17.25 -13.49
C HIS A 382 -11.82 -16.29 -13.17
N SER A 383 -13.05 -16.58 -13.58
CA SER A 383 -14.24 -15.77 -13.21
C SER A 383 -14.39 -15.63 -11.68
N GLU A 384 -13.90 -16.60 -10.91
CA GLU A 384 -13.85 -16.59 -9.45
C GLU A 384 -13.04 -15.41 -8.86
N TYR A 385 -12.11 -14.83 -9.62
CA TYR A 385 -11.32 -13.69 -9.13
C TYR A 385 -12.13 -12.39 -8.93
N ALA A 386 -13.31 -12.29 -9.52
CA ALA A 386 -14.23 -11.18 -9.26
C ALA A 386 -15.03 -11.34 -7.95
N ILE A 387 -15.17 -12.58 -7.42
CA ILE A 387 -16.05 -12.87 -6.29
C ILE A 387 -15.66 -12.10 -5.00
N PRO A 388 -14.39 -11.92 -4.66
CA PRO A 388 -14.01 -11.07 -3.52
C PRO A 388 -14.64 -9.67 -3.59
N ASP A 389 -14.64 -9.02 -4.76
CA ASP A 389 -15.25 -7.70 -4.93
C ASP A 389 -16.79 -7.76 -4.88
N VAL A 390 -17.39 -8.83 -5.40
CA VAL A 390 -18.84 -9.08 -5.27
C VAL A 390 -19.24 -9.20 -3.79
N LEU A 391 -18.46 -9.91 -2.97
CA LEU A 391 -18.73 -10.08 -1.54
C LEU A 391 -18.58 -8.75 -0.78
N ARG A 392 -17.52 -7.98 -1.07
CA ARG A 392 -17.34 -6.64 -0.49
C ARG A 392 -18.46 -5.69 -0.88
N ALA A 393 -18.90 -5.75 -2.14
CA ALA A 393 -20.03 -4.96 -2.62
C ALA A 393 -21.35 -5.35 -1.91
N LEU A 394 -21.63 -6.65 -1.76
CA LEU A 394 -22.82 -7.15 -1.03
C LEU A 394 -22.81 -6.70 0.43
N ALA A 395 -21.64 -6.64 1.07
CA ALA A 395 -21.53 -6.17 2.46
C ALA A 395 -22.02 -4.72 2.66
N ALA A 396 -21.97 -3.88 1.63
CA ALA A 396 -22.46 -2.50 1.68
C ALA A 396 -23.97 -2.41 1.89
N PHE A 397 -24.74 -3.43 1.51
CA PHE A 397 -26.20 -3.46 1.62
C PHE A 397 -26.69 -3.87 3.02
N LYS A 398 -25.84 -4.51 3.83
CA LYS A 398 -26.15 -4.95 5.20
C LYS A 398 -27.42 -5.82 5.30
N SER A 399 -27.63 -6.68 4.32
CA SER A 399 -28.78 -7.57 4.24
C SER A 399 -28.81 -8.55 5.40
N LYS A 400 -30.01 -8.94 5.85
CA LYS A 400 -30.19 -9.80 7.04
C LYS A 400 -29.53 -11.18 6.89
N ASP A 401 -29.49 -11.72 5.68
CA ASP A 401 -28.91 -13.01 5.33
C ASP A 401 -27.43 -12.93 4.93
N LEU A 402 -26.81 -11.74 4.99
CA LEU A 402 -25.41 -11.54 4.59
C LEU A 402 -24.46 -12.53 5.29
N GLY A 403 -24.66 -12.75 6.60
CA GLY A 403 -23.86 -13.71 7.37
C GLY A 403 -23.97 -15.14 6.83
N GLU A 404 -25.16 -15.57 6.36
CA GLU A 404 -25.35 -16.89 5.74
C GLU A 404 -24.63 -16.99 4.40
N VAL A 405 -24.77 -15.97 3.56
CA VAL A 405 -24.07 -15.88 2.27
C VAL A 405 -22.56 -15.97 2.47
N LEU A 406 -22.01 -15.22 3.42
CA LEU A 406 -20.57 -15.23 3.69
C LEU A 406 -20.10 -16.59 4.26
N ARG A 407 -20.88 -17.22 5.16
CA ARG A 407 -20.53 -18.55 5.68
C ARG A 407 -20.42 -19.59 4.58
N SER A 408 -21.32 -19.55 3.58
CA SER A 408 -21.26 -20.48 2.45
C SER A 408 -19.97 -20.37 1.65
N GLN A 409 -19.35 -19.17 1.61
CA GLN A 409 -18.11 -18.89 0.88
C GLN A 409 -16.85 -19.40 1.61
N LEU A 410 -16.92 -19.75 2.88
CA LEU A 410 -15.77 -20.31 3.63
C LEU A 410 -15.34 -21.69 3.13
N SER A 411 -16.18 -22.38 2.34
CA SER A 411 -15.88 -23.68 1.75
C SER A 411 -15.35 -23.61 0.31
N GLU A 412 -15.28 -22.42 -0.31
CA GLU A 412 -14.81 -22.24 -1.69
C GLU A 412 -13.39 -22.76 -1.91
N SER A 413 -13.07 -23.12 -3.15
CA SER A 413 -11.72 -23.60 -3.50
C SER A 413 -10.70 -22.49 -3.46
N ASP A 414 -11.05 -21.29 -3.92
CA ASP A 414 -10.18 -20.12 -3.95
C ASP A 414 -9.93 -19.56 -2.54
N VAL A 415 -8.64 -19.41 -2.19
CA VAL A 415 -8.22 -18.94 -0.85
C VAL A 415 -8.63 -17.51 -0.58
N ILE A 416 -8.66 -16.64 -1.60
CA ILE A 416 -8.98 -15.22 -1.47
C ILE A 416 -10.48 -15.01 -1.27
N ILE A 417 -11.32 -15.84 -1.89
CA ILE A 417 -12.76 -15.84 -1.59
C ILE A 417 -12.98 -16.18 -0.12
N ARG A 418 -12.34 -17.25 0.38
CA ARG A 418 -12.43 -17.64 1.80
C ARG A 418 -11.91 -16.56 2.74
N ALA A 419 -10.77 -15.93 2.39
CA ALA A 419 -10.19 -14.84 3.17
C ALA A 419 -11.15 -13.64 3.26
N THR A 420 -11.72 -13.23 2.11
CA THR A 420 -12.68 -12.11 2.05
C THR A 420 -13.96 -12.42 2.84
N ALA A 421 -14.48 -13.63 2.70
CA ALA A 421 -15.67 -14.05 3.47
C ALA A 421 -15.37 -14.03 4.99
N ALA A 422 -14.23 -14.55 5.40
CA ALA A 422 -13.80 -14.53 6.81
C ALA A 422 -13.63 -13.09 7.33
N GLU A 423 -12.97 -12.20 6.57
CA GLU A 423 -12.78 -10.78 6.92
C GLU A 423 -14.13 -10.09 7.19
N LEU A 424 -15.08 -10.26 6.27
CA LEU A 424 -16.43 -9.66 6.37
C LEU A 424 -17.25 -10.24 7.51
N LEU A 425 -17.12 -11.53 7.82
CA LEU A 425 -17.75 -12.16 8.98
C LEU A 425 -17.23 -11.60 10.30
N GLY A 426 -15.98 -11.12 10.34
CA GLY A 426 -15.41 -10.46 11.51
C GLY A 426 -16.14 -9.17 11.91
N ASP A 427 -16.82 -8.51 10.98
CA ASP A 427 -17.61 -7.30 11.21
C ASP A 427 -19.09 -7.64 11.55
N LEU A 428 -19.47 -8.93 11.55
CA LEU A 428 -20.79 -9.45 11.84
C LEU A 428 -20.76 -10.47 13.01
N PRO A 429 -20.40 -10.06 14.23
CA PRO A 429 -20.22 -10.98 15.35
C PRO A 429 -21.53 -11.70 15.69
N SER A 430 -21.48 -13.04 15.65
CA SER A 430 -22.57 -13.94 16.08
C SER A 430 -22.00 -15.31 16.42
N GLU A 431 -22.72 -16.10 17.21
CA GLU A 431 -22.32 -17.47 17.56
C GLU A 431 -22.20 -18.35 16.31
N ALA A 432 -23.14 -18.21 15.36
CA ALA A 432 -23.10 -18.95 14.09
C ALA A 432 -21.86 -18.61 13.24
N ASN A 433 -21.47 -17.35 13.20
CA ASN A 433 -20.29 -16.90 12.47
C ASN A 433 -19.00 -17.36 13.15
N THR A 434 -18.94 -17.30 14.50
CA THR A 434 -17.81 -17.85 15.26
C THR A 434 -17.58 -19.33 15.01
N ARG A 435 -18.67 -20.12 15.05
CA ARG A 435 -18.61 -21.55 14.76
C ARG A 435 -18.13 -21.84 13.36
N ALA A 436 -18.66 -21.13 12.35
CA ALA A 436 -18.24 -21.30 10.96
C ALA A 436 -16.76 -20.94 10.74
N LEU A 437 -16.25 -19.88 11.37
CA LEU A 437 -14.82 -19.53 11.36
C LEU A 437 -13.96 -20.59 12.04
N GLN A 438 -14.43 -21.16 13.17
CA GLN A 438 -13.77 -22.26 13.87
C GLN A 438 -13.66 -23.50 12.97
N GLU A 439 -14.73 -23.87 12.29
CA GLU A 439 -14.76 -25.03 11.39
C GLU A 439 -13.87 -24.84 10.15
N ALA A 440 -13.74 -23.60 9.65
CA ALA A 440 -12.92 -23.28 8.49
C ALA A 440 -11.41 -23.21 8.81
N LEU A 441 -11.01 -22.85 10.03
CA LEU A 441 -9.61 -22.60 10.40
C LEU A 441 -8.67 -23.78 10.14
N PRO A 442 -8.99 -25.07 10.48
CA PRO A 442 -8.09 -26.19 10.26
C PRO A 442 -7.73 -26.44 8.79
N ARG A 443 -8.66 -26.16 7.86
CA ARG A 443 -8.39 -26.23 6.42
C ARG A 443 -7.50 -25.05 6.01
N ALA A 444 -7.85 -23.83 6.41
CA ALA A 444 -7.12 -22.64 6.07
C ALA A 444 -5.66 -22.66 6.54
N MET A 445 -5.37 -23.26 7.69
CA MET A 445 -3.99 -23.45 8.19
C MET A 445 -3.14 -24.43 7.36
N LYS A 446 -3.74 -25.18 6.43
CA LYS A 446 -3.06 -26.13 5.53
C LYS A 446 -2.90 -25.60 4.11
N ASP A 447 -3.49 -24.45 3.78
CA ASP A 447 -3.35 -23.81 2.47
C ASP A 447 -1.88 -23.43 2.22
N GLU A 448 -1.47 -23.41 0.97
CA GLU A 448 -0.15 -22.87 0.57
C GLU A 448 -0.03 -21.37 0.83
N LEU A 449 -1.13 -20.63 0.62
CA LEU A 449 -1.27 -19.21 0.96
C LEU A 449 -2.04 -19.11 2.28
N ASN A 450 -1.51 -18.34 3.21
CA ASN A 450 -2.08 -18.25 4.57
C ASN A 450 -3.16 -17.15 4.73
N ASP A 451 -3.59 -16.53 3.61
CA ASP A 451 -4.53 -15.40 3.62
C ASP A 451 -5.84 -15.71 4.36
N ALA A 452 -6.45 -16.87 4.06
CA ALA A 452 -7.68 -17.28 4.72
C ALA A 452 -7.48 -17.53 6.23
N ALA A 453 -6.39 -18.17 6.63
CA ALA A 453 -6.10 -18.40 8.04
C ALA A 453 -5.84 -17.10 8.81
N LEU A 454 -5.08 -16.17 8.23
CA LEU A 454 -4.83 -14.86 8.82
C LEU A 454 -6.13 -14.06 8.98
N ALA A 455 -7.00 -14.06 7.95
CA ALA A 455 -8.29 -13.39 8.00
C ALA A 455 -9.22 -13.99 9.06
N ILE A 456 -9.25 -15.32 9.20
CA ILE A 456 -10.02 -16.01 10.24
C ILE A 456 -9.52 -15.59 11.62
N LEU A 457 -8.20 -15.59 11.86
CA LEU A 457 -7.62 -15.21 13.15
C LEU A 457 -7.93 -13.74 13.50
N ASP A 458 -7.85 -12.81 12.53
CA ASP A 458 -8.23 -11.42 12.75
C ASP A 458 -9.71 -11.28 13.08
N SER A 459 -10.57 -12.02 12.38
CA SER A 459 -12.02 -11.97 12.56
C SER A 459 -12.46 -12.53 13.90
N LEU A 460 -11.86 -13.64 14.34
CA LEU A 460 -12.06 -14.15 15.69
C LEU A 460 -11.53 -13.16 16.75
N GLY A 461 -10.41 -12.49 16.47
CA GLY A 461 -9.82 -11.47 17.33
C GLY A 461 -10.73 -10.26 17.56
N LYS A 462 -11.46 -9.82 16.51
CA LYS A 462 -12.44 -8.72 16.62
C LYS A 462 -13.57 -9.01 17.60
N GLN A 463 -13.91 -10.28 17.80
CA GLN A 463 -15.02 -10.68 18.71
C GLN A 463 -14.67 -10.52 20.18
N LYS A 464 -13.41 -10.60 20.58
CA LYS A 464 -12.89 -10.45 21.95
C LYS A 464 -13.61 -11.34 22.99
N THR A 465 -14.12 -12.51 22.59
CA THR A 465 -14.78 -13.46 23.49
C THR A 465 -13.79 -14.53 23.98
N PRO A 466 -13.99 -15.11 25.19
CA PRO A 466 -13.18 -16.24 25.66
C PRO A 466 -13.21 -17.40 24.68
N ALA A 467 -14.36 -17.71 24.10
CA ALA A 467 -14.52 -18.79 23.12
C ALA A 467 -13.67 -18.56 21.86
N ALA A 468 -13.69 -17.32 21.30
CA ALA A 468 -12.85 -16.98 20.17
C ALA A 468 -11.35 -17.05 20.50
N ASN A 469 -10.95 -16.59 21.70
CA ASN A 469 -9.56 -16.69 22.13
C ASN A 469 -9.07 -18.13 22.25
N GLU A 470 -9.91 -19.08 22.74
CA GLU A 470 -9.55 -20.51 22.77
C GLU A 470 -9.35 -21.09 21.34
N ILE A 471 -10.17 -20.68 20.38
CA ILE A 471 -9.99 -21.07 18.99
C ILE A 471 -8.65 -20.55 18.44
N ILE A 472 -8.34 -19.26 18.70
CA ILE A 472 -7.09 -18.63 18.24
C ILE A 472 -5.86 -19.34 18.82
N LYS A 473 -5.92 -19.85 20.05
CA LYS A 473 -4.80 -20.59 20.67
C LYS A 473 -4.38 -21.81 19.84
N SER A 474 -5.28 -22.44 19.08
CA SER A 474 -4.93 -23.57 18.21
C SER A 474 -3.89 -23.20 17.15
N ALA A 475 -3.83 -21.94 16.72
CA ALA A 475 -2.85 -21.46 15.76
C ALA A 475 -1.45 -21.23 16.36
N LEU A 476 -1.29 -21.26 17.70
CA LEU A 476 0.02 -21.20 18.36
C LEU A 476 0.87 -22.45 18.05
N ASP A 477 0.25 -23.54 17.62
CA ASP A 477 0.91 -24.79 17.24
C ASP A 477 1.12 -24.93 15.73
N SER A 478 0.75 -23.90 14.93
CA SER A 478 0.95 -23.90 13.49
C SER A 478 2.43 -24.03 13.11
N ARG A 479 2.70 -24.76 12.02
CA ARG A 479 4.04 -24.76 11.40
C ARG A 479 4.43 -23.42 10.83
N ASP A 480 3.44 -22.62 10.38
CA ASP A 480 3.66 -21.28 9.83
C ASP A 480 3.87 -20.27 10.96
N HIS A 481 5.05 -19.65 10.99
CA HIS A 481 5.39 -18.63 11.99
C HIS A 481 4.53 -17.35 11.87
N LEU A 482 3.99 -17.03 10.70
CA LEU A 482 3.09 -15.86 10.52
C LEU A 482 1.77 -16.10 11.24
N LEU A 483 1.24 -17.33 11.20
CA LEU A 483 0.04 -17.71 11.94
C LEU A 483 0.28 -17.70 13.45
N ARG A 484 1.43 -18.24 13.93
CA ARG A 484 1.78 -18.15 15.36
C ARG A 484 1.92 -16.71 15.82
N ARG A 485 2.64 -15.86 15.03
CA ARG A 485 2.80 -14.43 15.33
C ARG A 485 1.44 -13.71 15.37
N LYS A 486 0.57 -13.96 14.38
CA LYS A 486 -0.79 -13.40 14.34
C LYS A 486 -1.58 -13.81 15.59
N ALA A 487 -1.61 -15.09 15.94
CA ALA A 487 -2.30 -15.58 17.12
C ALA A 487 -1.78 -14.93 18.42
N VAL A 488 -0.46 -14.81 18.59
CA VAL A 488 0.15 -14.12 19.74
C VAL A 488 -0.29 -12.66 19.80
N THR A 489 -0.20 -11.95 18.66
CA THR A 489 -0.58 -10.53 18.58
C THR A 489 -2.05 -10.33 18.96
N VAL A 490 -2.94 -11.16 18.42
CA VAL A 490 -4.38 -11.06 18.67
C VAL A 490 -4.72 -11.42 20.12
N LEU A 491 -4.16 -12.51 20.66
CA LEU A 491 -4.40 -12.93 22.04
C LEU A 491 -3.92 -11.88 23.05
N LYS A 492 -2.73 -11.29 22.81
CA LYS A 492 -2.20 -10.21 23.64
C LYS A 492 -3.10 -8.97 23.58
N ALA A 493 -3.54 -8.55 22.39
CA ALA A 493 -4.45 -7.42 22.22
C ALA A 493 -5.83 -7.64 22.86
N ASN A 494 -6.28 -8.89 22.97
CA ASN A 494 -7.52 -9.27 23.64
C ASN A 494 -7.38 -9.44 25.17
N GLY A 495 -6.17 -9.28 25.75
CA GLY A 495 -5.92 -9.52 27.16
C GLY A 495 -6.00 -11.01 27.55
N ALA A 496 -5.89 -11.93 26.60
CA ALA A 496 -6.01 -13.37 26.81
C ALA A 496 -4.69 -14.04 27.28
N GLY A 497 -3.64 -13.26 27.46
CA GLY A 497 -2.31 -13.67 27.93
C GLY A 497 -1.19 -13.32 26.95
N ASP A 498 0.05 -13.35 27.42
CA ASP A 498 1.26 -13.19 26.60
C ASP A 498 1.82 -14.55 26.21
N PHE A 499 1.74 -14.86 24.93
CA PHE A 499 2.25 -16.09 24.32
C PHE A 499 3.46 -15.83 23.43
N SER A 500 4.21 -14.73 23.64
CA SER A 500 5.32 -14.31 22.75
C SER A 500 6.38 -15.43 22.57
N SER A 501 6.66 -16.24 23.59
CA SER A 501 7.55 -17.39 23.50
C SER A 501 7.09 -18.48 22.51
N ARG A 502 5.80 -18.51 22.15
CA ARG A 502 5.21 -19.48 21.21
C ARG A 502 5.43 -19.08 19.73
N ILE A 503 5.88 -17.87 19.43
CA ILE A 503 6.25 -17.48 18.06
C ILE A 503 7.35 -18.40 17.55
N GLY A 504 8.32 -18.75 18.41
CA GLY A 504 9.39 -19.66 18.11
C GLY A 504 10.30 -19.20 16.96
N THR A 505 11.06 -20.13 16.40
CA THR A 505 11.95 -19.86 15.27
C THR A 505 11.19 -19.79 13.97
N VAL A 506 11.61 -18.85 13.11
CA VAL A 506 11.10 -18.75 11.74
C VAL A 506 11.63 -19.91 10.91
N GLN A 507 10.74 -20.71 10.37
CA GLN A 507 11.12 -21.73 9.39
C GLN A 507 11.23 -21.04 8.01
N THR A 508 12.41 -21.19 7.38
CA THR A 508 12.66 -20.73 6.02
C THR A 508 12.69 -21.90 5.05
N ARG A 509 12.21 -21.70 3.82
CA ARG A 509 12.38 -22.64 2.71
C ARG A 509 13.81 -22.66 2.17
N ASN A 510 14.59 -21.61 2.48
CA ASN A 510 15.93 -21.47 1.95
C ASN A 510 16.87 -22.51 2.54
N THR A 511 17.57 -23.19 1.66
CA THR A 511 18.64 -24.11 1.96
C THR A 511 19.98 -23.37 2.08
N VAL A 512 21.02 -24.05 2.56
CA VAL A 512 22.40 -23.50 2.56
C VAL A 512 22.85 -23.14 1.15
N ALA A 513 22.39 -23.85 0.11
CA ALA A 513 22.70 -23.53 -1.28
C ALA A 513 22.07 -22.22 -1.72
N ASP A 514 20.83 -21.93 -1.29
CA ASP A 514 20.14 -20.68 -1.60
C ASP A 514 20.86 -19.48 -0.96
N TYR A 515 21.27 -19.60 0.30
CA TYR A 515 22.06 -18.57 0.95
C TYR A 515 23.41 -18.34 0.26
N LYS A 516 24.12 -19.41 -0.12
CA LYS A 516 25.39 -19.30 -0.85
C LYS A 516 25.19 -18.60 -2.20
N ARG A 517 24.14 -18.93 -2.93
CA ARG A 517 23.79 -18.31 -4.22
C ARG A 517 23.47 -16.82 -4.07
N ALA A 518 22.65 -16.46 -3.07
CA ALA A 518 22.32 -15.06 -2.78
C ALA A 518 23.57 -14.25 -2.42
N LEU A 519 24.42 -14.78 -1.54
CA LEU A 519 25.65 -14.13 -1.10
C LEU A 519 26.70 -14.01 -2.21
N ALA A 520 26.74 -14.95 -3.17
CA ALA A 520 27.68 -14.92 -4.29
C ALA A 520 27.46 -13.70 -5.21
N ARG A 521 26.28 -13.07 -5.19
CA ARG A 521 26.00 -11.85 -5.97
C ARG A 521 26.49 -10.58 -5.29
N ILE A 522 26.87 -10.63 -4.01
CA ILE A 522 27.37 -9.44 -3.29
C ILE A 522 28.68 -9.00 -3.96
N GLY A 523 28.73 -7.73 -4.38
CA GLY A 523 29.87 -7.15 -5.12
C GLY A 523 29.82 -7.36 -6.63
N MET A 524 28.78 -8.03 -7.17
CA MET A 524 28.50 -8.07 -8.60
C MET A 524 27.59 -6.90 -9.01
N SER A 525 27.68 -6.46 -10.27
CA SER A 525 26.60 -5.69 -10.89
C SER A 525 25.52 -6.66 -11.39
N VAL A 526 24.31 -6.48 -10.91
CA VAL A 526 23.14 -7.30 -11.28
C VAL A 526 22.06 -6.38 -11.80
N GLN A 527 21.69 -6.52 -13.06
CA GLN A 527 20.66 -5.70 -13.70
C GLN A 527 19.52 -6.58 -14.21
N ALA A 528 18.31 -6.04 -14.15
CA ALA A 528 17.12 -6.62 -14.76
C ALA A 528 16.59 -5.67 -15.83
N VAL A 529 16.58 -6.14 -17.08
CA VAL A 529 15.91 -5.44 -18.20
C VAL A 529 14.48 -5.94 -18.26
N VAL A 530 13.54 -5.06 -17.94
CA VAL A 530 12.09 -5.33 -17.93
C VAL A 530 11.51 -4.80 -19.22
N ASP A 531 11.10 -5.69 -20.13
CA ASP A 531 10.39 -5.34 -21.36
C ASP A 531 8.89 -5.34 -21.14
N THR A 532 8.25 -4.23 -21.50
CA THR A 532 6.81 -4.03 -21.28
C THR A 532 6.10 -3.60 -22.56
N THR A 533 4.78 -3.52 -22.53
CA THR A 533 3.96 -2.95 -23.61
C THR A 533 4.28 -1.47 -23.88
N LYS A 534 4.86 -0.75 -22.91
CA LYS A 534 5.29 0.66 -23.06
C LYS A 534 6.76 0.84 -23.42
N GLY A 535 7.50 -0.26 -23.57
CA GLY A 535 8.93 -0.30 -23.84
C GLY A 535 9.75 -0.83 -22.68
N PRO A 536 11.08 -0.92 -22.83
CA PRO A 536 11.95 -1.46 -21.81
C PRO A 536 12.40 -0.41 -20.78
N PHE A 537 12.64 -0.86 -19.54
CA PHE A 537 13.39 -0.12 -18.54
C PHE A 537 14.37 -1.06 -17.80
N THR A 538 15.41 -0.50 -17.21
CA THR A 538 16.47 -1.28 -16.55
C THR A 538 16.50 -0.97 -15.06
N VAL A 539 16.47 -2.03 -14.25
CA VAL A 539 16.63 -1.98 -12.80
C VAL A 539 18.02 -2.46 -12.42
N GLU A 540 18.78 -1.68 -11.68
CA GLU A 540 19.96 -2.13 -10.95
C GLU A 540 19.50 -2.74 -9.63
N LEU A 541 19.82 -4.03 -9.41
CA LEU A 541 19.49 -4.75 -8.20
C LEU A 541 20.57 -4.57 -7.13
N LEU A 542 20.19 -4.58 -5.85
CA LEU A 542 21.04 -4.29 -4.70
C LEU A 542 21.33 -5.53 -3.84
N PRO A 543 22.14 -6.51 -4.32
CA PRO A 543 22.39 -7.74 -3.57
C PRO A 543 23.16 -7.51 -2.26
N GLY A 544 23.85 -6.37 -2.10
CA GLY A 544 24.49 -5.97 -0.85
C GLY A 544 23.50 -5.60 0.25
N GLU A 545 22.36 -5.04 -0.13
CA GLU A 545 21.34 -4.53 0.79
C GLU A 545 20.21 -5.55 1.05
N ALA A 546 19.81 -6.30 0.02
CA ALA A 546 18.72 -7.24 0.10
C ALA A 546 19.04 -8.55 -0.66
N PRO A 547 20.01 -9.34 -0.20
CA PRO A 547 20.52 -10.50 -0.94
C PRO A 547 19.44 -11.55 -1.23
N LEU A 548 18.53 -11.85 -0.29
CA LEU A 548 17.48 -12.86 -0.49
C LEU A 548 16.35 -12.33 -1.39
N ASN A 549 15.96 -11.07 -1.27
CA ASN A 549 14.96 -10.46 -2.15
C ASN A 549 15.48 -10.40 -3.59
N VAL A 550 16.74 -10.01 -3.79
CA VAL A 550 17.39 -10.02 -5.12
C VAL A 550 17.46 -11.44 -5.67
N ASP A 551 17.90 -12.44 -4.85
CA ASP A 551 17.97 -13.83 -5.31
C ASP A 551 16.58 -14.35 -5.70
N ASN A 552 15.55 -14.10 -4.90
CA ASN A 552 14.18 -14.47 -5.19
C ASN A 552 13.71 -13.86 -6.53
N PHE A 553 13.89 -12.55 -6.71
CA PHE A 553 13.51 -11.87 -7.94
C PHE A 553 14.22 -12.45 -9.17
N VAL A 554 15.54 -12.66 -9.07
CA VAL A 554 16.36 -13.25 -10.14
C VAL A 554 15.91 -14.68 -10.49
N GLN A 555 15.60 -15.51 -9.47
CA GLN A 555 15.13 -16.88 -9.71
C GLN A 555 13.76 -16.90 -10.41
N LEU A 556 12.84 -16.02 -10.01
CA LEU A 556 11.53 -15.88 -10.65
C LEU A 556 11.67 -15.37 -12.09
N ALA A 557 12.48 -14.33 -12.32
CA ALA A 557 12.72 -13.77 -13.65
C ALA A 557 13.34 -14.81 -14.60
N ASN A 558 14.36 -15.56 -14.17
CA ASN A 558 15.01 -16.58 -14.97
C ASN A 558 14.10 -17.76 -15.35
N ARG A 559 13.01 -17.98 -14.62
CA ARG A 559 11.98 -18.97 -14.95
C ARG A 559 10.88 -18.40 -15.85
N GLY A 560 10.96 -17.12 -16.25
CA GLY A 560 9.92 -16.45 -17.00
C GLY A 560 8.62 -16.22 -16.20
N TYR A 561 8.69 -16.27 -14.87
CA TYR A 561 7.51 -16.20 -13.98
C TYR A 561 6.68 -14.93 -14.20
N PHE A 562 7.33 -13.80 -14.49
CA PHE A 562 6.66 -12.52 -14.67
C PHE A 562 6.08 -12.31 -16.08
N ASN A 563 6.38 -13.20 -17.02
CA ASN A 563 5.96 -13.02 -18.41
C ASN A 563 4.44 -13.09 -18.54
N GLY A 564 3.85 -12.06 -19.14
CA GLY A 564 2.41 -11.94 -19.31
C GLY A 564 1.67 -11.33 -18.11
N PHE A 565 2.36 -11.02 -17.01
CA PHE A 565 1.72 -10.35 -15.87
C PHE A 565 1.37 -8.91 -16.19
N THR A 566 0.34 -8.42 -15.55
CA THR A 566 -0.18 -7.07 -15.76
C THR A 566 0.09 -6.18 -14.57
N PHE A 567 0.50 -4.95 -14.82
CA PHE A 567 0.55 -3.93 -13.78
C PHE A 567 -0.87 -3.72 -13.23
N HIS A 568 -1.20 -4.46 -12.19
CA HIS A 568 -2.54 -4.48 -11.61
C HIS A 568 -2.87 -3.22 -10.79
N ARG A 569 -1.83 -2.50 -10.35
CA ARG A 569 -1.97 -1.28 -9.55
C ARG A 569 -1.03 -0.19 -10.05
N VAL A 570 -1.61 0.93 -10.47
CA VAL A 570 -0.88 2.15 -10.86
C VAL A 570 -1.52 3.32 -10.11
N VAL A 571 -0.74 3.99 -9.28
CA VAL A 571 -1.18 5.16 -8.52
C VAL A 571 -0.27 6.33 -8.88
N PRO A 572 -0.76 7.33 -9.62
CA PRO A 572 0.02 8.49 -10.00
C PRO A 572 0.68 9.18 -8.80
N ASN A 573 1.92 9.64 -8.99
CA ASN A 573 2.74 10.25 -7.95
C ASN A 573 3.01 9.34 -6.72
N PHE A 574 2.78 8.03 -6.85
CA PHE A 574 3.07 7.04 -5.82
C PHE A 574 3.86 5.87 -6.41
N VAL A 575 3.20 4.83 -6.92
CA VAL A 575 3.85 3.61 -7.40
C VAL A 575 3.17 3.02 -8.64
N VAL A 576 3.96 2.24 -9.40
CA VAL A 576 3.47 1.16 -10.28
C VAL A 576 3.82 -0.17 -9.64
N GLN A 577 2.90 -1.12 -9.60
CA GLN A 577 3.05 -2.40 -8.91
C GLN A 577 2.64 -3.56 -9.82
N ASP A 578 3.49 -4.60 -9.83
CA ASP A 578 3.30 -5.84 -10.59
C ASP A 578 3.81 -7.06 -9.78
N GLY A 579 3.92 -8.21 -10.44
CA GLY A 579 4.42 -9.46 -9.87
C GLY A 579 3.32 -10.35 -9.27
N ASP A 580 2.07 -10.00 -9.52
CA ASP A 580 0.90 -10.78 -9.12
C ASP A 580 0.40 -11.67 -10.26
N PRO A 581 0.49 -13.02 -10.14
CA PRO A 581 -0.01 -13.93 -11.18
C PRO A 581 -1.53 -13.91 -11.35
N ARG A 582 -2.29 -13.44 -10.34
CA ARG A 582 -3.76 -13.27 -10.44
C ARG A 582 -4.13 -11.95 -11.10
N GLY A 583 -3.32 -10.92 -10.91
CA GLY A 583 -3.56 -9.56 -11.40
C GLY A 583 -4.72 -8.85 -10.67
N ASP A 584 -5.02 -9.25 -9.43
CA ASP A 584 -6.02 -8.66 -8.53
C ASP A 584 -5.40 -8.09 -7.23
N GLY A 585 -4.08 -8.20 -7.08
CA GLY A 585 -3.33 -7.76 -5.91
C GLY A 585 -3.12 -8.85 -4.84
N ASN A 586 -3.71 -10.04 -4.99
CA ASN A 586 -3.72 -11.08 -3.96
C ASN A 586 -2.87 -12.31 -4.30
N GLY A 587 -2.28 -12.36 -5.49
CA GLY A 587 -1.48 -13.51 -5.91
C GLY A 587 -0.02 -13.42 -5.49
N GLY A 588 0.65 -14.58 -5.51
CA GLY A 588 2.06 -14.72 -5.17
C GLY A 588 2.64 -16.03 -5.68
N PRO A 589 3.92 -16.33 -5.38
CA PRO A 589 4.64 -17.48 -5.93
C PRO A 589 4.36 -18.80 -5.17
N GLY A 590 3.35 -18.84 -4.28
CA GLY A 590 3.04 -19.98 -3.42
C GLY A 590 3.95 -20.08 -2.19
N TYR A 591 4.68 -19.01 -1.86
CA TYR A 591 5.53 -18.93 -0.66
C TYR A 591 5.80 -17.46 -0.30
N GLN A 592 6.33 -17.27 0.90
CA GLN A 592 6.72 -15.95 1.41
C GLN A 592 8.22 -15.93 1.74
N ILE A 593 8.79 -14.73 1.63
CA ILE A 593 10.18 -14.44 2.01
C ILE A 593 10.23 -13.39 3.12
N ARG A 594 11.27 -13.44 3.92
CA ARG A 594 11.50 -12.47 4.99
C ARG A 594 11.83 -11.09 4.42
N CYS A 595 11.43 -10.07 5.16
CA CYS A 595 11.86 -8.70 4.91
C CYS A 595 13.37 -8.55 5.12
N GLU A 596 14.00 -7.79 4.24
CA GLU A 596 15.38 -7.33 4.38
C GLU A 596 15.41 -5.81 4.47
N ILE A 597 14.69 -5.27 5.48
CA ILE A 597 14.61 -3.83 5.70
C ILE A 597 16.03 -3.25 5.78
N ASN A 598 16.23 -2.13 5.11
CA ASN A 598 17.54 -1.49 4.96
C ASN A 598 17.41 0.04 5.01
N GLU A 599 18.55 0.71 4.97
CA GLU A 599 18.68 2.17 5.10
C GLU A 599 18.44 2.93 3.78
N VAL A 600 18.21 2.22 2.67
CA VAL A 600 18.02 2.82 1.34
C VAL A 600 16.65 3.52 1.30
N PRO A 601 16.58 4.83 0.97
CA PRO A 601 15.33 5.55 0.95
C PRO A 601 14.49 5.21 -0.28
N TYR A 602 13.18 5.34 -0.14
CA TYR A 602 12.23 5.27 -1.24
C TYR A 602 12.19 6.59 -2.01
N ASP A 603 13.28 6.91 -2.70
CA ASP A 603 13.32 8.01 -3.66
C ASP A 603 12.58 7.66 -4.95
N ARG A 604 12.45 8.61 -5.90
CA ARG A 604 11.98 8.28 -7.24
C ARG A 604 12.86 7.18 -7.84
N SER A 605 12.27 6.23 -8.52
CA SER A 605 12.90 5.06 -9.13
C SER A 605 13.23 3.89 -8.18
N ALA A 606 13.02 4.01 -6.86
CA ALA A 606 13.27 2.90 -5.96
C ALA A 606 12.35 1.71 -6.27
N VAL A 607 12.92 0.50 -6.23
CA VAL A 607 12.22 -0.76 -6.44
C VAL A 607 12.09 -1.48 -5.09
N GLY A 608 10.86 -1.69 -4.66
CA GLY A 608 10.52 -2.26 -3.36
C GLY A 608 9.72 -3.56 -3.44
N MET A 609 9.87 -4.42 -2.43
CA MET A 609 9.04 -5.61 -2.24
C MET A 609 7.69 -5.21 -1.66
N ALA A 610 6.61 -5.57 -2.33
CA ALA A 610 5.26 -5.37 -1.81
C ALA A 610 4.96 -6.36 -0.67
N LEU A 611 4.28 -5.89 0.37
CA LEU A 611 4.00 -6.65 1.59
C LEU A 611 2.56 -6.45 2.05
N SER A 612 1.95 -7.49 2.60
CA SER A 612 0.71 -7.46 3.39
C SER A 612 1.01 -7.54 4.91
N GLY A 613 2.15 -7.01 5.33
CA GLY A 613 2.71 -7.05 6.68
C GLY A 613 4.14 -7.57 6.69
N LYS A 614 4.78 -7.59 7.87
CA LYS A 614 6.18 -8.03 8.01
C LYS A 614 6.35 -9.50 7.61
N ASP A 615 7.34 -9.80 6.78
CA ASP A 615 7.73 -11.13 6.30
C ASP A 615 6.70 -11.80 5.35
N THR A 616 5.90 -11.02 4.65
CA THR A 616 4.93 -11.52 3.65
C THR A 616 5.37 -11.26 2.21
N GLY A 617 6.62 -10.91 1.97
CA GLY A 617 7.16 -10.71 0.62
C GLY A 617 7.04 -11.99 -0.23
N GLY A 618 6.82 -11.82 -1.53
CA GLY A 618 6.67 -12.94 -2.46
C GLY A 618 7.22 -12.60 -3.84
N SER A 619 6.32 -12.46 -4.81
CA SER A 619 6.66 -12.04 -6.17
C SER A 619 6.27 -10.60 -6.49
N GLN A 620 5.37 -9.97 -5.69
CA GLN A 620 4.91 -8.62 -5.99
C GLN A 620 5.97 -7.59 -5.64
N TRP A 621 6.19 -6.64 -6.55
CA TRP A 621 7.15 -5.55 -6.42
C TRP A 621 6.58 -4.27 -7.01
N PHE A 622 7.15 -3.13 -6.62
CA PHE A 622 6.71 -1.82 -7.11
C PHE A 622 7.89 -0.89 -7.39
N VAL A 623 7.65 0.08 -8.26
CA VAL A 623 8.57 1.20 -8.55
C VAL A 623 7.93 2.51 -8.11
N THR A 624 8.67 3.37 -7.42
CA THR A 624 8.19 4.67 -6.95
C THR A 624 8.30 5.74 -8.03
N HIS A 625 7.20 6.50 -8.26
CA HIS A 625 7.18 7.65 -9.17
C HIS A 625 7.80 8.92 -8.57
N SER A 626 7.84 9.02 -7.26
CA SER A 626 8.35 10.16 -6.50
C SER A 626 8.79 9.69 -5.11
N PRO A 627 9.52 10.50 -4.33
CA PRO A 627 9.90 10.14 -2.97
C PRO A 627 8.71 9.75 -2.09
N GLN A 628 8.84 8.62 -1.39
CA GLN A 628 7.80 8.05 -0.52
C GLN A 628 8.36 7.79 0.90
N PRO A 629 8.69 8.82 1.67
CA PRO A 629 9.41 8.68 2.94
C PRO A 629 8.67 7.82 3.97
N HIS A 630 7.36 7.68 3.86
CA HIS A 630 6.57 6.83 4.74
C HIS A 630 6.83 5.32 4.55
N LEU A 631 7.45 4.92 3.43
CA LEU A 631 7.87 3.55 3.17
C LEU A 631 9.29 3.26 3.69
N ASP A 632 10.11 4.30 3.94
CA ASP A 632 11.49 4.16 4.41
C ASP A 632 11.55 3.31 5.67
N GLY A 633 12.43 2.32 5.71
CA GLY A 633 12.59 1.43 6.86
C GLY A 633 11.35 0.63 7.26
N GLY A 634 10.34 0.51 6.39
CA GLY A 634 9.15 -0.31 6.56
C GLY A 634 9.01 -1.39 5.49
N TYR A 635 9.65 -1.16 4.34
CA TYR A 635 9.65 -2.07 3.19
C TYR A 635 11.08 -2.27 2.70
N THR A 636 11.36 -3.45 2.12
CA THR A 636 12.67 -3.77 1.56
C THR A 636 12.86 -3.06 0.22
N VAL A 637 13.84 -2.14 0.13
CA VAL A 637 14.35 -1.67 -1.17
C VAL A 637 15.35 -2.68 -1.68
N PHE A 638 15.18 -3.20 -2.89
CA PHE A 638 16.08 -4.18 -3.47
C PHE A 638 16.62 -3.80 -4.86
N GLY A 639 16.27 -2.61 -5.36
CA GLY A 639 16.77 -2.09 -6.64
C GLY A 639 16.41 -0.62 -6.89
N HIS A 640 16.93 -0.10 -8.00
CA HIS A 640 16.60 1.22 -8.56
C HIS A 640 16.50 1.13 -10.08
N VAL A 641 15.53 1.84 -10.68
CA VAL A 641 15.49 2.03 -12.12
C VAL A 641 16.61 2.99 -12.51
N VAL A 642 17.54 2.53 -13.33
CA VAL A 642 18.72 3.28 -13.79
C VAL A 642 18.62 3.77 -15.23
N ALA A 643 17.67 3.23 -16.00
CA ALA A 643 17.34 3.68 -17.36
C ALA A 643 15.87 3.39 -17.66
N GLY A 644 15.21 4.25 -18.44
CA GLY A 644 13.82 4.06 -18.86
C GLY A 644 12.79 4.47 -17.80
N MET A 645 13.12 5.40 -16.88
CA MET A 645 12.14 5.88 -15.89
C MET A 645 10.97 6.62 -16.55
N GLU A 646 11.15 7.17 -17.74
CA GLU A 646 10.10 7.72 -18.59
C GLU A 646 9.16 6.64 -19.16
N VAL A 647 9.61 5.40 -19.27
CA VAL A 647 8.76 4.24 -19.61
C VAL A 647 7.88 3.90 -18.39
N VAL A 648 8.47 3.85 -17.18
CA VAL A 648 7.73 3.60 -15.94
C VAL A 648 6.63 4.66 -15.73
N ASP A 649 6.90 5.93 -16.03
CA ASP A 649 5.91 7.02 -15.94
C ASP A 649 4.74 6.85 -16.91
N ARG A 650 4.93 6.10 -18.00
CA ARG A 650 3.89 5.83 -19.01
C ARG A 650 3.08 4.57 -18.75
N ILE A 651 3.46 3.75 -17.80
CA ILE A 651 2.72 2.53 -17.45
C ILE A 651 1.36 2.89 -16.89
N VAL A 652 0.33 2.23 -17.39
CA VAL A 652 -1.03 2.28 -16.85
C VAL A 652 -1.48 0.89 -16.39
N ARG A 653 -2.54 0.86 -15.60
CA ARG A 653 -3.14 -0.40 -15.15
C ARG A 653 -3.56 -1.24 -16.37
N GLY A 654 -3.13 -2.51 -16.38
CA GLY A 654 -3.37 -3.44 -17.47
C GLY A 654 -2.23 -3.55 -18.49
N ASP A 655 -1.22 -2.67 -18.46
CA ASP A 655 0.00 -2.86 -19.23
C ASP A 655 0.70 -4.16 -18.83
N VAL A 656 1.42 -4.79 -19.75
CA VAL A 656 1.94 -6.15 -19.59
C VAL A 656 3.46 -6.16 -19.55
N ILE A 657 4.03 -6.97 -18.66
CA ILE A 657 5.44 -7.39 -18.73
C ILE A 657 5.56 -8.49 -19.79
N ARG A 658 6.32 -8.23 -20.86
CA ARG A 658 6.61 -9.22 -21.89
C ARG A 658 7.69 -10.20 -21.44
N SER A 659 8.76 -9.67 -20.84
CA SER A 659 9.86 -10.48 -20.31
C SER A 659 10.71 -9.69 -19.32
N ILE A 660 11.45 -10.42 -18.47
CA ILE A 660 12.53 -9.85 -17.64
C ILE A 660 13.81 -10.64 -17.90
N VAL A 661 14.86 -9.94 -18.34
CA VAL A 661 16.18 -10.52 -18.63
C VAL A 661 17.18 -10.06 -17.58
N ILE A 662 17.86 -11.01 -16.93
CA ILE A 662 18.86 -10.73 -15.90
C ILE A 662 20.26 -10.68 -16.54
N ILE A 663 20.98 -9.58 -16.30
CA ILE A 663 22.36 -9.38 -16.74
C ILE A 663 23.24 -9.32 -15.48
N GLN A 664 24.27 -10.16 -15.42
CA GLN A 664 25.20 -10.20 -14.29
C GLN A 664 26.63 -10.05 -14.79
N SER A 665 27.40 -9.16 -14.15
CA SER A 665 28.81 -8.98 -14.43
C SER A 665 29.63 -8.84 -13.15
N THR A 666 30.83 -9.41 -13.13
CA THR A 666 31.77 -9.19 -12.05
C THR A 666 32.35 -7.79 -12.16
N ASN A 667 32.22 -6.96 -11.11
CA ASN A 667 32.85 -5.64 -11.06
C ASN A 667 34.40 -5.78 -11.04
N ARG A 668 35.02 -6.00 -12.21
CA ARG A 668 36.49 -6.01 -12.35
C ARG A 668 37.13 -4.61 -12.38
N SER A 669 36.36 -3.51 -12.22
CA SER A 669 36.85 -2.14 -12.41
C SER A 669 36.53 -1.16 -11.28
N ARG A 670 36.87 -1.49 -10.03
CA ARG A 670 37.04 -0.49 -8.97
C ARG A 670 38.27 -0.85 -8.09
N LYS A 671 39.42 -0.97 -8.75
CA LYS A 671 40.74 -0.77 -8.14
C LYS A 671 41.45 0.25 -8.99
N ARG A 672 41.21 1.52 -8.72
CA ARG A 672 42.17 2.61 -8.95
C ARG A 672 41.81 3.77 -8.01
#